data_a2089f710abf731608b2ff5fa9703270
#
_entry.id   a2089f710abf731608b2ff5fa9703270
#
_cell.length_a   1.000
_cell.length_b   1.000
_cell.length_c   1.000
_cell.angle_alpha   90.00
_cell.angle_beta   90.00
_cell.angle_gamma   90.00
#
_symmetry.space_group_name_H-M   'P 1'
#
loop_
_entity.id
_entity.type
_entity.pdbx_description
1 polymer ?
#
loop_
_entity_poly.entity_id
_entity_poly.type
_entity_poly.pdbx_seq_one_letter_code
_entity_poly.pdbx_strand_id
1 'polypeptide(L)'
;MKTNEAQFYEVLENLFIGVKVEDKPESLLNPNAKAVKNGMINLMKAKSQYYHHKKQKLKKLIDCKCQDNNDLKEELFDKLYSFFKRYFSANGGIYFNDTPLYDSLYTKSDYEKCSLKKDTALFYKTKDLYYVKSETIYKDFCFELEGILFNFDTSLLESKKYNEKVDLVFDLKDIDTKTNTLNFSVTLSSKGTQTKTNEILKKCFNQGVKFDEEVLKKAFVKFKKQGSMDYFIHKNAQGFLKEQLDLYLFEYLFKEMTAFDAKRLNEINTIKEVALQVIVLVSEFENELCKIWNKPRFVINSHFIVSLDKLKAKNYDLNKITSHPNYPKQVKEWQDLNLKTTDNLLENEFLPLDTLYFKDLEEEVKSLFSEDEINGTLIKSENYQALNSLKNRYKEAIDCIYIDPPYNTQNNEFIYADNFKRSSWLAMMENRLELAHALLNDKGVMFVSIDDNEQAYLKTLMDEVFNGGGGDNFVANVVWQRSYSPINLKKHFSNNHDYILTYAKNIENLHDFTLERTSEMNARYKNLDNDERGVWKSSDLSVGPAVERNIYPIFNPYTKQEIYPPHGRSWVYSQEKLQELIADNRIFFPTSGNGVPRYKRFLNEVKQGVTPMSLWTYQEVGHTQDAMREIKEIFEGQALFDTPKPEALLQRILEISTQENDLVCDFFAGSGTTCAVAHKLKRKYIGVEMGEHFERVILPRLKKVIGGFKSGAAKEFDGGGVVKVYALESYEEILRKIKYEDNDKPLAYEEQYSDLVERKNESYTLNIEALENMGVDIKETLENLHGVGVEFFNEKVVKFKGNDKEVEILKALKEALIW
;
A
#
# COMPACT_ATOMS: atom_id res chain seq x y z
N MET A 1 38.36 -29.85 -3.79
CA MET A 1 36.91 -29.65 -4.00
C MET A 1 36.23 -29.75 -2.65
N LYS A 2 35.21 -28.93 -2.35
CA LYS A 2 34.40 -29.14 -1.15
C LYS A 2 33.56 -30.40 -1.35
N THR A 3 33.35 -31.20 -0.28
CA THR A 3 32.42 -32.35 -0.32
C THR A 3 30.97 -31.87 -0.53
N ASN A 4 30.10 -32.75 -1.05
CA ASN A 4 28.67 -32.43 -1.23
C ASN A 4 28.03 -32.05 0.12
N GLU A 5 28.41 -32.69 1.21
CA GLU A 5 28.00 -32.30 2.56
C GLU A 5 28.36 -30.86 2.89
N ALA A 6 29.60 -30.45 2.65
CA ALA A 6 30.04 -29.09 2.95
C ALA A 6 29.32 -28.05 2.06
N GLN A 7 29.08 -28.36 0.81
CA GLN A 7 28.33 -27.52 -0.12
C GLN A 7 26.87 -27.36 0.31
N PHE A 8 26.21 -28.46 0.69
CA PHE A 8 24.84 -28.43 1.17
C PHE A 8 24.67 -27.54 2.40
N TYR A 9 25.50 -27.76 3.44
CA TYR A 9 25.38 -26.97 4.67
C TYR A 9 25.76 -25.51 4.47
N GLU A 10 26.73 -25.20 3.63
CA GLU A 10 27.09 -23.82 3.29
C GLU A 10 25.96 -23.11 2.56
N VAL A 11 25.36 -23.77 1.58
CA VAL A 11 24.24 -23.21 0.81
C VAL A 11 23.01 -23.06 1.70
N LEU A 12 22.67 -24.07 2.49
CA LEU A 12 21.54 -24.02 3.41
C LEU A 12 21.71 -22.88 4.43
N GLU A 13 22.92 -22.72 4.97
CA GLU A 13 23.23 -21.63 5.89
C GLU A 13 23.11 -20.25 5.21
N ASN A 14 23.72 -20.08 4.06
CA ASN A 14 23.68 -18.80 3.31
C ASN A 14 22.27 -18.44 2.83
N LEU A 15 21.51 -19.42 2.41
CA LEU A 15 20.15 -19.21 1.91
C LEU A 15 19.15 -19.01 3.04
N PHE A 16 19.30 -19.74 4.17
CA PHE A 16 18.41 -19.62 5.32
C PHE A 16 18.66 -18.35 6.14
N ILE A 17 19.92 -18.00 6.40
CA ILE A 17 20.29 -16.81 7.19
C ILE A 17 20.19 -15.55 6.34
N GLY A 18 20.49 -15.63 5.05
CA GLY A 18 20.59 -14.50 4.14
C GLY A 18 21.94 -13.80 4.24
N VAL A 19 21.93 -12.47 4.20
CA VAL A 19 23.18 -11.69 4.26
C VAL A 19 23.79 -11.79 5.65
N LYS A 20 24.98 -12.38 5.76
CA LYS A 20 25.73 -12.39 7.02
C LYS A 20 26.14 -10.96 7.37
N VAL A 21 25.54 -10.43 8.42
CA VAL A 21 25.97 -9.19 9.04
C VAL A 21 26.84 -9.55 10.22
N GLU A 22 28.16 -9.32 10.11
CA GLU A 22 29.06 -9.50 11.23
C GLU A 22 28.92 -8.30 12.19
N ASP A 23 28.58 -8.59 13.44
CA ASP A 23 28.65 -7.62 14.52
C ASP A 23 30.12 -7.38 14.87
N LYS A 24 30.59 -6.15 14.67
CA LYS A 24 31.71 -5.66 15.47
C LYS A 24 31.15 -5.07 16.77
N PRO A 25 31.85 -5.28 17.91
CA PRO A 25 31.44 -4.67 19.17
C PRO A 25 31.27 -3.16 18.98
N GLU A 26 30.17 -2.67 19.54
CA GLU A 26 29.75 -1.28 19.47
C GLU A 26 30.92 -0.34 19.80
N SER A 27 31.07 0.61 18.95
CA SER A 27 32.18 1.51 18.77
C SER A 27 32.84 2.02 20.06
N LEU A 28 34.15 2.01 20.01
CA LEU A 28 35.05 2.82 20.82
C LEU A 28 34.79 4.36 20.76
N LEU A 29 33.81 4.83 19.95
CA LEU A 29 33.64 6.25 19.63
C LEU A 29 32.54 6.95 20.45
N ASN A 30 31.62 6.24 21.11
CA ASN A 30 30.66 6.90 21.98
C ASN A 30 30.09 5.96 23.07
N PRO A 31 30.69 5.89 24.30
CA PRO A 31 30.26 4.98 25.36
C PRO A 31 28.86 5.26 25.93
N ASN A 32 28.26 6.41 25.63
CA ASN A 32 27.02 6.88 26.23
C ASN A 32 25.80 6.88 25.28
N ALA A 33 25.94 6.52 24.00
CA ALA A 33 24.80 6.35 23.11
C ALA A 33 24.24 4.94 23.32
N LYS A 34 23.04 4.81 23.89
CA LYS A 34 22.27 3.57 23.80
C LYS A 34 22.06 3.26 22.30
N ALA A 35 22.87 2.34 21.76
CA ALA A 35 22.77 1.93 20.38
C ALA A 35 21.39 1.29 20.15
N VAL A 36 20.61 1.90 19.31
CA VAL A 36 19.32 1.33 18.90
C VAL A 36 19.60 0.12 18.01
N LYS A 37 19.25 -1.08 18.48
CA LYS A 37 19.40 -2.32 17.71
C LYS A 37 18.66 -2.18 16.38
N ASN A 38 19.27 -2.67 15.29
CA ASN A 38 18.57 -2.80 14.01
C ASN A 38 17.76 -4.08 14.01
N GLY A 39 16.44 -4.02 13.76
CA GLY A 39 15.54 -5.17 13.87
C GLY A 39 15.80 -6.24 12.82
N MET A 40 16.09 -5.89 11.57
CA MET A 40 16.44 -6.86 10.52
C MET A 40 17.76 -7.56 10.82
N ILE A 41 18.76 -6.86 11.36
CA ILE A 41 20.02 -7.46 11.81
C ILE A 41 19.75 -8.40 12.97
N ASN A 42 18.93 -8.01 13.91
CA ASN A 42 18.54 -8.84 15.06
C ASN A 42 17.83 -10.13 14.62
N LEU A 43 16.94 -10.03 13.62
CA LEU A 43 16.31 -11.18 12.99
C LEU A 43 17.34 -12.14 12.38
N MET A 44 18.32 -11.62 11.64
CA MET A 44 19.36 -12.44 11.02
C MET A 44 20.22 -13.15 12.06
N LYS A 45 20.52 -12.50 13.19
CA LYS A 45 21.21 -13.15 14.33
C LYS A 45 20.40 -14.30 14.90
N ALA A 46 19.12 -14.08 15.17
CA ALA A 46 18.22 -15.11 15.66
C ALA A 46 18.15 -16.31 14.69
N LYS A 47 18.03 -16.03 13.37
CA LYS A 47 18.08 -17.07 12.31
C LYS A 47 19.38 -17.86 12.35
N SER A 48 20.52 -17.20 12.49
CA SER A 48 21.83 -17.84 12.54
C SER A 48 21.97 -18.76 13.76
N GLN A 49 21.58 -18.28 14.94
CA GLN A 49 21.65 -19.06 16.18
C GLN A 49 20.75 -20.30 16.14
N TYR A 50 19.50 -20.12 15.69
CA TYR A 50 18.54 -21.22 15.50
C TYR A 50 19.05 -22.27 14.50
N TYR A 51 19.61 -21.81 13.35
CA TYR A 51 20.18 -22.69 12.36
C TYR A 51 21.31 -23.55 12.94
N HIS A 52 22.24 -22.95 13.68
CA HIS A 52 23.35 -23.69 14.28
C HIS A 52 22.88 -24.73 15.27
N HIS A 53 21.89 -24.43 16.08
CA HIS A 53 21.28 -25.42 17.02
C HIS A 53 20.64 -26.58 16.25
N LYS A 54 19.81 -26.31 15.25
CA LYS A 54 19.11 -27.36 14.48
C LYS A 54 20.04 -28.13 13.55
N LYS A 55 21.09 -27.52 13.02
CA LYS A 55 22.10 -28.17 12.17
C LYS A 55 22.74 -29.39 12.88
N GLN A 56 23.03 -29.27 14.17
CA GLN A 56 23.62 -30.38 14.94
C GLN A 56 22.64 -31.56 15.05
N LYS A 57 21.36 -31.32 15.27
CA LYS A 57 20.30 -32.32 15.28
C LYS A 57 20.13 -32.99 13.93
N LEU A 58 20.07 -32.16 12.85
CA LEU A 58 19.98 -32.65 11.49
C LEU A 58 21.16 -33.54 11.11
N LYS A 59 22.37 -33.15 11.48
CA LYS A 59 23.59 -33.97 11.23
C LYS A 59 23.51 -35.34 11.90
N LYS A 60 23.12 -35.40 13.17
CA LYS A 60 22.93 -36.67 13.89
C LYS A 60 21.87 -37.56 13.25
N LEU A 61 20.77 -36.97 12.76
CA LEU A 61 19.71 -37.69 12.06
C LEU A 61 20.21 -38.29 10.75
N ILE A 62 20.95 -37.52 9.94
CA ILE A 62 21.52 -38.00 8.68
C ILE A 62 22.50 -39.13 8.91
N ASP A 63 23.42 -38.99 9.88
CA ASP A 63 24.37 -40.03 10.22
C ASP A 63 23.66 -41.33 10.69
N CYS A 64 22.61 -41.23 11.47
CA CYS A 64 21.78 -42.36 11.88
C CYS A 64 21.07 -43.05 10.71
N LYS A 65 20.51 -42.27 9.78
CA LYS A 65 19.75 -42.82 8.65
C LYS A 65 20.63 -43.40 7.55
N CYS A 66 21.82 -42.86 7.34
CA CYS A 66 22.75 -43.36 6.30
C CYS A 66 23.60 -44.55 6.78
N GLN A 67 23.75 -44.84 8.08
CA GLN A 67 24.39 -46.02 8.65
C GLN A 67 25.70 -46.44 7.94
N ASP A 68 26.71 -45.62 7.89
CA ASP A 68 28.00 -45.86 7.23
C ASP A 68 27.96 -46.11 5.70
N ASN A 69 26.80 -45.88 5.04
CA ASN A 69 26.69 -45.90 3.59
C ASN A 69 27.10 -44.53 3.00
N ASN A 70 28.39 -44.42 2.66
CA ASN A 70 28.94 -43.18 2.14
C ASN A 70 28.36 -42.79 0.78
N ASP A 71 28.04 -43.76 -0.09
CA ASP A 71 27.48 -43.49 -1.40
C ASP A 71 26.06 -42.88 -1.28
N LEU A 72 25.24 -43.45 -0.42
CA LEU A 72 23.91 -42.90 -0.11
C LEU A 72 24.01 -41.48 0.51
N LYS A 73 25.01 -41.27 1.35
CA LYS A 73 25.21 -39.96 2.01
C LYS A 73 25.60 -38.88 1.03
N GLU A 74 26.54 -39.18 0.13
CA GLU A 74 26.93 -38.25 -0.95
C GLU A 74 25.77 -37.93 -1.89
N GLU A 75 24.98 -38.94 -2.30
CA GLU A 75 23.80 -38.75 -3.13
C GLU A 75 22.71 -37.94 -2.40
N LEU A 76 22.47 -38.24 -1.11
CA LEU A 76 21.54 -37.46 -0.28
C LEU A 76 21.89 -35.97 -0.32
N PHE A 77 23.17 -35.64 -0.06
CA PHE A 77 23.59 -34.25 -0.07
C PHE A 77 23.51 -33.58 -1.43
N ASP A 78 23.81 -34.29 -2.52
CA ASP A 78 23.65 -33.77 -3.89
C ASP A 78 22.18 -33.43 -4.19
N LYS A 79 21.26 -34.35 -3.85
CA LYS A 79 19.82 -34.15 -4.10
C LYS A 79 19.22 -33.05 -3.22
N LEU A 80 19.59 -32.98 -1.95
CA LEU A 80 19.17 -31.91 -1.05
C LEU A 80 19.69 -30.55 -1.52
N TYR A 81 20.96 -30.46 -1.93
CA TYR A 81 21.54 -29.25 -2.47
C TYR A 81 20.79 -28.79 -3.74
N SER A 82 20.59 -29.72 -4.70
CA SER A 82 19.92 -29.42 -5.96
C SER A 82 18.46 -28.99 -5.76
N PHE A 83 17.76 -29.56 -4.79
CA PHE A 83 16.40 -29.19 -4.44
C PHE A 83 16.36 -27.82 -3.77
N PHE A 84 16.98 -27.63 -2.61
CA PHE A 84 16.81 -26.42 -1.81
C PHE A 84 17.38 -25.16 -2.48
N LYS A 85 18.45 -25.27 -3.28
CA LYS A 85 18.99 -24.15 -4.05
C LYS A 85 17.95 -23.41 -4.89
N ARG A 86 16.87 -24.08 -5.29
CA ARG A 86 15.83 -23.51 -6.18
C ARG A 86 14.85 -22.58 -5.47
N TYR A 87 14.70 -22.71 -4.14
CA TYR A 87 13.58 -22.09 -3.41
C TYR A 87 13.97 -20.98 -2.46
N PHE A 88 15.25 -20.69 -2.27
CA PHE A 88 15.70 -19.66 -1.38
C PHE A 88 16.17 -18.43 -2.14
N SER A 89 15.78 -17.25 -1.66
CA SER A 89 16.33 -15.98 -2.14
C SER A 89 17.70 -15.72 -1.51
N ALA A 90 18.47 -14.83 -2.13
CA ALA A 90 19.74 -14.36 -1.57
C ALA A 90 19.58 -13.68 -0.19
N ASN A 91 18.37 -13.34 0.22
CA ASN A 91 18.01 -12.64 1.45
C ASN A 91 17.55 -13.58 2.55
N GLY A 92 17.57 -14.89 2.32
CA GLY A 92 17.16 -15.91 3.27
C GLY A 92 15.63 -16.08 3.41
N GLY A 93 14.84 -15.54 2.49
CA GLY A 93 13.41 -15.84 2.38
C GLY A 93 13.16 -17.03 1.46
N ILE A 94 12.07 -17.75 1.68
CA ILE A 94 11.61 -18.79 0.76
C ILE A 94 10.97 -18.11 -0.44
N TYR A 95 11.67 -18.13 -1.55
CA TYR A 95 11.22 -17.52 -2.79
C TYR A 95 11.45 -18.48 -3.95
N PHE A 96 10.53 -18.47 -4.88
CA PHE A 96 10.56 -19.34 -6.03
C PHE A 96 11.53 -18.84 -7.11
N ASN A 97 12.70 -19.45 -7.22
CA ASN A 97 13.67 -19.09 -8.26
C ASN A 97 13.50 -19.95 -9.52
N ASP A 98 13.22 -21.26 -9.34
CA ASP A 98 13.14 -22.22 -10.43
C ASP A 98 12.47 -23.51 -9.95
N THR A 99 11.60 -24.17 -10.74
CA THR A 99 11.00 -25.46 -10.39
C THR A 99 11.04 -26.45 -11.56
N PRO A 100 11.05 -27.78 -11.27
CA PRO A 100 10.91 -28.79 -12.30
C PRO A 100 9.64 -28.66 -13.15
N LEU A 101 8.52 -28.27 -12.52
CA LEU A 101 7.24 -28.10 -13.22
C LEU A 101 7.30 -26.93 -14.21
N TYR A 102 8.11 -25.94 -13.93
CA TYR A 102 8.28 -24.78 -14.78
C TYR A 102 9.15 -25.08 -15.99
N ASP A 103 10.21 -25.85 -15.80
CA ASP A 103 11.08 -26.34 -16.89
C ASP A 103 10.31 -27.21 -17.89
N SER A 104 9.23 -27.88 -17.45
CA SER A 104 8.39 -28.72 -18.34
C SER A 104 7.38 -27.91 -19.16
N LEU A 105 7.02 -26.70 -18.75
CA LEU A 105 6.04 -25.83 -19.43
C LEU A 105 6.67 -24.89 -20.46
N TYR A 106 7.92 -24.50 -20.25
CA TYR A 106 8.64 -23.55 -21.09
C TYR A 106 10.07 -24.04 -21.32
N THR A 107 10.57 -23.95 -22.54
CA THR A 107 11.98 -24.26 -22.82
C THR A 107 12.88 -23.17 -22.21
N LYS A 108 14.14 -23.52 -21.88
CA LYS A 108 15.14 -22.58 -21.39
C LYS A 108 15.30 -21.34 -22.29
N SER A 109 15.17 -21.52 -23.60
CA SER A 109 15.24 -20.44 -24.58
C SER A 109 14.05 -19.50 -24.55
N ASP A 110 12.86 -19.96 -24.16
CA ASP A 110 11.69 -19.11 -23.99
C ASP A 110 11.82 -18.24 -22.73
N TYR A 111 12.52 -18.76 -21.75
CA TYR A 111 12.87 -18.08 -20.52
C TYR A 111 13.85 -16.91 -20.70
N GLU A 112 14.92 -17.17 -21.42
CA GLU A 112 15.99 -16.19 -21.62
C GLU A 112 15.55 -15.02 -22.49
N LYS A 113 14.58 -15.26 -23.42
CA LYS A 113 14.07 -14.24 -24.34
C LYS A 113 13.02 -13.29 -23.75
N CYS A 114 12.39 -13.64 -22.64
CA CYS A 114 11.28 -12.83 -22.10
C CYS A 114 11.21 -12.88 -20.57
N SER A 115 12.06 -12.08 -19.91
CA SER A 115 12.09 -11.94 -18.45
C SER A 115 10.74 -11.56 -17.83
N LEU A 116 9.93 -10.74 -18.51
CA LEU A 116 8.62 -10.30 -18.07
C LEU A 116 7.61 -11.46 -17.94
N LYS A 117 7.58 -12.39 -18.90
CA LYS A 117 6.70 -13.57 -18.82
C LYS A 117 7.10 -14.50 -17.68
N LYS A 118 8.41 -14.69 -17.48
CA LYS A 118 8.95 -15.48 -16.37
C LYS A 118 8.48 -14.95 -15.03
N ASP A 119 8.64 -13.64 -14.81
CA ASP A 119 8.33 -13.00 -13.53
C ASP A 119 6.83 -13.08 -13.21
N THR A 120 5.97 -12.85 -14.20
CA THR A 120 4.51 -12.99 -14.02
C THR A 120 4.10 -14.43 -13.70
N ALA A 121 4.66 -15.43 -14.43
CA ALA A 121 4.37 -16.84 -14.18
C ALA A 121 4.88 -17.28 -12.80
N LEU A 122 6.01 -16.75 -12.34
CA LEU A 122 6.53 -16.99 -10.99
C LEU A 122 5.55 -16.46 -9.92
N PHE A 123 4.96 -15.28 -10.11
CA PHE A 123 3.94 -14.74 -9.20
C PHE A 123 2.77 -15.73 -9.03
N TYR A 124 2.14 -16.16 -10.12
CA TYR A 124 0.98 -17.06 -10.04
C TYR A 124 1.28 -18.45 -9.45
N LYS A 125 2.55 -18.86 -9.44
CA LYS A 125 2.97 -20.11 -8.78
C LYS A 125 3.35 -19.93 -7.32
N THR A 126 3.71 -18.72 -6.91
CA THR A 126 4.24 -18.43 -5.59
C THR A 126 3.55 -17.26 -4.91
N LYS A 127 2.26 -17.04 -5.24
CA LYS A 127 1.45 -15.95 -4.69
C LYS A 127 1.24 -16.01 -3.16
N ASP A 128 1.47 -17.17 -2.55
CA ASP A 128 1.37 -17.34 -1.08
C ASP A 128 2.53 -16.65 -0.31
N LEU A 129 2.85 -15.41 -0.69
CA LEU A 129 3.92 -14.62 -0.10
C LEU A 129 3.38 -13.32 0.49
N TYR A 130 3.88 -12.97 1.67
CA TYR A 130 3.80 -11.60 2.15
C TYR A 130 5.02 -10.82 1.65
N TYR A 131 4.78 -9.70 0.99
CA TYR A 131 5.83 -8.73 0.67
C TYR A 131 6.06 -7.84 1.88
N VAL A 132 7.27 -7.88 2.44
CA VAL A 132 7.66 -7.11 3.63
C VAL A 132 8.43 -5.87 3.20
N LYS A 133 7.85 -4.70 3.45
CA LYS A 133 8.51 -3.42 3.25
C LYS A 133 9.31 -3.05 4.50
N SER A 134 10.63 -2.87 4.36
CA SER A 134 11.49 -2.50 5.47
C SER A 134 11.35 -1.01 5.80
N GLU A 135 11.23 -0.69 7.09
CA GLU A 135 11.25 0.68 7.62
C GLU A 135 12.63 1.06 8.19
N THR A 136 13.63 0.22 7.97
CA THR A 136 14.97 0.39 8.54
C THR A 136 15.69 1.59 7.96
N ILE A 137 16.39 2.35 8.80
CA ILE A 137 17.18 3.52 8.43
C ILE A 137 18.61 3.08 8.13
N TYR A 138 19.28 3.73 7.17
CA TYR A 138 20.71 3.54 6.92
C TYR A 138 21.52 3.83 8.19
N LYS A 139 22.43 2.92 8.53
CA LYS A 139 23.32 3.03 9.69
C LYS A 139 24.78 2.89 9.29
N ASP A 140 25.64 3.30 10.19
CA ASP A 140 27.06 3.05 10.06
C ASP A 140 27.32 1.58 9.81
N PHE A 141 28.13 1.30 8.81
CA PHE A 141 28.38 -0.06 8.34
C PHE A 141 29.86 -0.30 8.10
N CYS A 142 30.40 -1.31 8.75
CA CYS A 142 31.78 -1.70 8.59
C CYS A 142 31.86 -3.17 8.18
N PHE A 143 32.66 -3.46 7.15
CA PHE A 143 32.91 -4.83 6.69
C PHE A 143 34.23 -4.96 5.97
N GLU A 144 34.75 -6.18 5.91
CA GLU A 144 35.95 -6.51 5.17
C GLU A 144 35.60 -7.08 3.78
N LEU A 145 36.35 -6.66 2.78
CA LEU A 145 36.29 -7.17 1.42
C LEU A 145 37.71 -7.21 0.85
N GLU A 146 38.15 -8.40 0.42
CA GLU A 146 39.49 -8.64 -0.16
C GLU A 146 40.64 -8.11 0.70
N GLY A 147 40.56 -8.25 2.04
CA GLY A 147 41.58 -7.81 2.98
C GLY A 147 41.58 -6.31 3.28
N ILE A 148 40.59 -5.57 2.82
CA ILE A 148 40.40 -4.14 3.07
C ILE A 148 39.15 -3.95 3.92
N LEU A 149 39.26 -3.19 4.99
CA LEU A 149 38.17 -2.82 5.85
C LEU A 149 37.49 -1.54 5.32
N PHE A 150 36.21 -1.64 4.96
CA PHE A 150 35.40 -0.51 4.52
C PHE A 150 34.51 -0.06 5.67
N ASN A 151 34.63 1.18 6.10
CA ASN A 151 33.85 1.80 7.16
C ASN A 151 33.04 2.97 6.61
N PHE A 152 31.72 2.94 6.76
CA PHE A 152 30.78 3.94 6.25
C PHE A 152 30.09 4.64 7.42
N ASP A 153 30.27 5.95 7.51
CA ASP A 153 29.64 6.84 8.48
C ASP A 153 28.40 7.49 7.83
N THR A 154 27.26 7.27 8.44
CA THR A 154 25.94 7.74 7.97
C THR A 154 25.44 8.96 8.75
N SER A 155 26.25 9.55 9.60
CA SER A 155 25.90 10.71 10.44
C SER A 155 25.37 11.91 9.65
N LEU A 156 25.72 12.01 8.36
CA LEU A 156 25.26 13.05 7.43
C LEU A 156 24.05 12.61 6.59
N LEU A 157 23.61 11.37 6.69
CA LEU A 157 22.36 10.91 6.11
C LEU A 157 21.24 11.31 7.06
N GLU A 158 20.53 12.34 6.73
CA GLU A 158 19.24 12.62 7.38
C GLU A 158 18.44 11.32 7.40
N SER A 159 17.75 10.97 8.46
CA SER A 159 17.01 9.74 8.82
C SER A 159 16.29 9.00 7.66
N LYS A 160 16.99 8.77 6.54
CA LYS A 160 16.46 8.12 5.34
C LYS A 160 16.32 6.62 5.53
N LYS A 161 15.15 6.11 5.18
CA LYS A 161 14.81 4.68 5.26
C LYS A 161 15.37 3.93 4.05
N TYR A 162 15.68 2.66 4.21
CA TYR A 162 16.23 1.81 3.14
C TYR A 162 15.32 1.68 1.92
N ASN A 163 14.02 1.69 2.13
CA ASN A 163 13.02 1.56 1.06
C ASN A 163 12.72 2.88 0.32
N GLU A 164 13.36 3.96 0.75
CA GLU A 164 13.33 5.22 0.01
C GLU A 164 14.45 5.21 -1.02
N LYS A 165 14.16 5.51 -2.28
CA LYS A 165 15.16 5.66 -3.32
C LYS A 165 15.98 6.90 -3.03
N VAL A 166 17.24 6.66 -2.72
CA VAL A 166 18.18 7.71 -2.42
C VAL A 166 19.45 7.43 -3.22
N ASP A 167 19.85 8.38 -4.07
CA ASP A 167 21.18 8.35 -4.66
C ASP A 167 22.20 8.78 -3.61
N LEU A 168 23.04 7.83 -3.22
CA LEU A 168 24.07 8.03 -2.21
C LEU A 168 25.39 8.43 -2.86
N VAL A 169 26.03 9.42 -2.27
CA VAL A 169 27.40 9.83 -2.59
C VAL A 169 28.34 9.38 -1.48
N PHE A 170 29.41 8.72 -1.86
CA PHE A 170 30.44 8.19 -0.97
C PHE A 170 31.69 9.05 -1.10
N ASP A 171 32.07 9.73 -0.03
CA ASP A 171 33.24 10.55 0.04
C ASP A 171 34.28 9.92 0.98
N LEU A 172 35.52 9.67 0.49
CA LEU A 172 36.58 9.13 1.30
C LEU A 172 37.11 10.19 2.26
N LYS A 173 36.90 10.00 3.57
CA LYS A 173 37.36 10.87 4.64
C LYS A 173 38.83 10.68 4.91
N ASP A 174 39.25 9.46 5.26
CA ASP A 174 40.62 9.12 5.60
C ASP A 174 40.93 7.64 5.33
N ILE A 175 42.19 7.30 5.40
CA ILE A 175 42.72 5.96 5.18
C ILE A 175 43.64 5.61 6.35
N ASP A 176 43.27 4.59 7.13
CA ASP A 176 44.21 4.04 8.12
C ASP A 176 45.02 2.90 7.49
N THR A 177 46.25 3.20 7.19
CA THR A 177 47.18 2.25 6.56
C THR A 177 47.66 1.15 7.51
N LYS A 178 47.51 1.31 8.84
CA LYS A 178 47.91 0.29 9.83
C LYS A 178 46.91 -0.84 9.89
N THR A 179 45.62 -0.51 9.80
CA THR A 179 44.53 -1.49 9.85
C THR A 179 43.94 -1.79 8.47
N ASN A 180 44.51 -1.20 7.41
CA ASN A 180 44.01 -1.26 6.03
C ASN A 180 42.52 -0.87 5.93
N THR A 181 42.12 0.22 6.65
CA THR A 181 40.75 0.68 6.76
C THR A 181 40.50 1.91 5.91
N LEU A 182 39.44 1.89 5.10
CA LEU A 182 38.96 3.04 4.33
C LEU A 182 37.69 3.59 5.00
N ASN A 183 37.75 4.83 5.48
CA ASN A 183 36.63 5.52 6.12
C ASN A 183 35.90 6.42 5.13
N PHE A 184 34.63 6.17 4.93
CA PHE A 184 33.76 6.93 4.04
C PHE A 184 32.70 7.70 4.82
N SER A 185 32.38 8.92 4.39
CA SER A 185 31.10 9.56 4.73
C SER A 185 30.09 9.31 3.62
N VAL A 186 28.86 9.10 4.02
CA VAL A 186 27.75 8.87 3.10
C VAL A 186 26.81 10.06 3.16
N THR A 187 26.50 10.64 2.01
CA THR A 187 25.60 11.80 1.87
C THR A 187 24.56 11.55 0.78
N LEU A 188 23.52 12.38 0.76
CA LEU A 188 22.53 12.36 -0.31
C LEU A 188 23.10 13.07 -1.55
N SER A 189 22.83 12.48 -2.73
CA SER A 189 23.15 13.14 -4.00
C SER A 189 22.25 14.37 -4.17
N SER A 190 22.88 15.54 -4.34
CA SER A 190 22.20 16.72 -4.90
C SER A 190 22.35 16.73 -6.42
N LYS A 191 21.52 17.49 -7.15
CA LYS A 191 21.58 17.57 -8.63
C LYS A 191 23.04 17.78 -9.11
N GLY A 192 23.60 16.77 -9.78
CA GLY A 192 24.94 16.79 -10.35
C GLY A 192 26.07 16.24 -9.48
N THR A 193 25.81 15.87 -8.21
CA THR A 193 26.82 15.22 -7.36
C THR A 193 26.86 13.72 -7.59
N GLN A 194 28.04 13.18 -7.91
CA GLN A 194 28.27 11.75 -8.05
C GLN A 194 29.55 11.35 -7.30
N THR A 195 29.58 10.09 -6.85
CA THR A 195 30.77 9.52 -6.22
C THR A 195 31.96 9.53 -7.19
N LYS A 196 33.07 10.19 -6.81
CA LYS A 196 34.26 10.33 -7.63
C LYS A 196 35.20 9.13 -7.47
N THR A 197 34.84 8.00 -7.99
CA THR A 197 35.58 6.73 -7.84
C THR A 197 37.04 6.82 -8.23
N ASN A 198 37.35 7.50 -9.34
CA ASN A 198 38.75 7.70 -9.82
C ASN A 198 39.61 8.52 -8.86
N GLU A 199 39.03 9.53 -8.18
CA GLU A 199 39.78 10.32 -7.18
C GLU A 199 40.04 9.50 -5.92
N ILE A 200 39.07 8.68 -5.51
CA ILE A 200 39.19 7.76 -4.36
C ILE A 200 40.32 6.77 -4.61
N LEU A 201 40.31 6.11 -5.76
CA LEU A 201 41.35 5.12 -6.13
C LEU A 201 42.75 5.75 -6.17
N LYS A 202 42.88 6.97 -6.74
CA LYS A 202 44.17 7.68 -6.74
C LYS A 202 44.68 8.01 -5.33
N LYS A 203 43.77 8.44 -4.43
CA LYS A 203 44.13 8.71 -3.01
C LYS A 203 44.57 7.42 -2.30
N CYS A 204 43.85 6.31 -2.49
CA CYS A 204 44.25 5.02 -1.91
C CYS A 204 45.59 4.54 -2.43
N PHE A 205 45.83 4.60 -3.74
CA PHE A 205 47.08 4.22 -4.37
C PHE A 205 48.27 5.02 -3.83
N ASN A 206 48.13 6.35 -3.69
CA ASN A 206 49.16 7.25 -3.17
C ASN A 206 49.53 6.94 -1.70
N GLN A 207 48.64 6.33 -0.94
CA GLN A 207 48.87 5.92 0.46
C GLN A 207 49.23 4.43 0.60
N GLY A 208 49.48 3.74 -0.51
CA GLY A 208 49.94 2.35 -0.52
C GLY A 208 48.87 1.28 -0.46
N VAL A 209 47.58 1.66 -0.43
CA VAL A 209 46.45 0.73 -0.48
C VAL A 209 46.03 0.49 -1.94
N LYS A 210 46.29 -0.71 -2.45
CA LYS A 210 46.05 -1.07 -3.86
C LYS A 210 44.90 -2.05 -3.99
N PHE A 211 43.92 -1.71 -4.78
CA PHE A 211 42.80 -2.58 -5.16
C PHE A 211 42.17 -2.07 -6.45
N ASP A 212 41.35 -2.92 -7.08
CA ASP A 212 40.68 -2.60 -8.33
C ASP A 212 39.39 -1.79 -8.11
N GLU A 213 39.04 -1.00 -9.14
CA GLU A 213 37.76 -0.24 -9.14
C GLU A 213 36.53 -1.15 -8.88
N GLU A 214 36.62 -2.40 -9.28
CA GLU A 214 35.55 -3.37 -9.07
C GLU A 214 35.31 -3.69 -7.59
N VAL A 215 36.36 -3.74 -6.78
CA VAL A 215 36.28 -3.92 -5.31
C VAL A 215 35.56 -2.75 -4.67
N LEU A 216 35.90 -1.52 -5.08
CA LEU A 216 35.23 -0.31 -4.58
C LEU A 216 33.74 -0.30 -4.95
N LYS A 217 33.41 -0.63 -6.19
CA LYS A 217 32.02 -0.76 -6.65
C LYS A 217 31.27 -1.84 -5.87
N LYS A 218 31.89 -2.99 -5.65
CA LYS A 218 31.31 -4.07 -4.80
C LYS A 218 31.09 -3.59 -3.36
N ALA A 219 32.00 -2.80 -2.79
CA ALA A 219 31.84 -2.24 -1.46
C ALA A 219 30.63 -1.29 -1.38
N PHE A 220 30.51 -0.37 -2.33
CA PHE A 220 29.36 0.55 -2.38
C PHE A 220 28.03 -0.20 -2.61
N VAL A 221 28.01 -1.20 -3.48
CA VAL A 221 26.86 -2.08 -3.67
C VAL A 221 26.53 -2.83 -2.39
N LYS A 222 27.53 -3.34 -1.65
CA LYS A 222 27.31 -4.04 -0.38
C LYS A 222 26.75 -3.10 0.69
N PHE A 223 27.25 -1.85 0.76
CA PHE A 223 26.65 -0.83 1.62
C PHE A 223 25.18 -0.54 1.24
N LYS A 224 24.92 -0.25 -0.04
CA LYS A 224 23.56 0.02 -0.54
C LYS A 224 22.63 -1.16 -0.32
N LYS A 225 23.12 -2.40 -0.32
CA LYS A 225 22.34 -3.62 -0.04
C LYS A 225 21.89 -3.78 1.41
N GLN A 226 22.35 -2.94 2.36
CA GLN A 226 21.80 -2.99 3.72
C GLN A 226 20.27 -2.95 3.74
N GLY A 227 19.67 -2.36 2.73
CA GLY A 227 18.26 -2.13 2.73
C GLY A 227 17.52 -2.24 1.40
N SER A 228 18.17 -2.63 0.31
CA SER A 228 17.52 -2.72 -1.01
C SER A 228 16.95 -4.10 -1.31
N MET A 229 16.58 -4.88 -0.29
CA MET A 229 16.19 -6.26 -0.49
C MET A 229 14.69 -6.41 -0.26
N ASP A 230 13.96 -6.75 -1.34
CA ASP A 230 12.63 -7.32 -1.20
C ASP A 230 12.74 -8.53 -0.28
N TYR A 231 12.05 -8.47 0.84
CA TYR A 231 11.95 -9.57 1.78
C TYR A 231 10.55 -10.17 1.69
N PHE A 232 10.49 -11.49 1.64
CA PHE A 232 9.23 -12.22 1.56
C PHE A 232 9.10 -13.17 2.73
N ILE A 233 7.88 -13.32 3.23
CA ILE A 233 7.51 -14.34 4.21
C ILE A 233 6.50 -15.25 3.54
N HIS A 234 6.76 -16.56 3.55
CA HIS A 234 5.86 -17.51 2.92
C HIS A 234 4.68 -17.87 3.82
N LYS A 235 3.44 -17.66 3.33
CA LYS A 235 2.19 -17.93 4.09
C LYS A 235 2.06 -19.40 4.51
N ASN A 236 2.52 -20.34 3.67
CA ASN A 236 2.49 -21.80 3.92
C ASN A 236 3.76 -22.48 3.35
N ALA A 237 4.90 -22.19 3.95
CA ALA A 237 6.18 -22.72 3.50
C ALA A 237 6.24 -24.25 3.50
N GLN A 238 5.69 -24.89 4.54
CA GLN A 238 5.71 -26.34 4.68
C GLN A 238 4.91 -27.04 3.57
N GLY A 239 3.70 -26.60 3.32
CA GLY A 239 2.84 -27.15 2.26
C GLY A 239 3.49 -26.99 0.90
N PHE A 240 3.95 -25.76 0.59
CA PHE A 240 4.62 -25.44 -0.66
C PHE A 240 5.87 -26.31 -0.91
N LEU A 241 6.81 -26.33 0.04
CA LEU A 241 8.07 -27.07 -0.13
C LEU A 241 7.84 -28.60 -0.18
N LYS A 242 6.82 -29.10 0.54
CA LYS A 242 6.45 -30.52 0.49
C LYS A 242 5.89 -30.91 -0.89
N GLU A 243 5.01 -30.10 -1.45
CA GLU A 243 4.48 -30.32 -2.81
C GLU A 243 5.60 -30.32 -3.85
N GLN A 244 6.51 -29.32 -3.76
CA GLN A 244 7.64 -29.24 -4.67
C GLN A 244 8.63 -30.41 -4.51
N LEU A 245 8.82 -30.90 -3.28
CA LEU A 245 9.63 -32.09 -3.03
C LEU A 245 9.04 -33.33 -3.66
N ASP A 246 7.72 -33.54 -3.52
CA ASP A 246 7.04 -34.68 -4.14
C ASP A 246 7.16 -34.64 -5.67
N LEU A 247 7.01 -33.46 -6.30
CA LEU A 247 7.24 -33.28 -7.74
C LEU A 247 8.71 -33.55 -8.15
N TYR A 248 9.67 -33.04 -7.38
CA TYR A 248 11.10 -33.26 -7.63
C TYR A 248 11.49 -34.74 -7.52
N LEU A 249 11.01 -35.45 -6.49
CA LEU A 249 11.28 -36.87 -6.32
C LEU A 249 10.60 -37.73 -7.40
N PHE A 250 9.39 -37.33 -7.84
CA PHE A 250 8.70 -37.99 -8.94
C PHE A 250 9.48 -37.85 -10.24
N GLU A 251 9.96 -36.67 -10.58
CA GLU A 251 10.79 -36.44 -11.77
C GLU A 251 12.10 -37.25 -11.69
N TYR A 252 12.75 -37.25 -10.53
CA TYR A 252 13.97 -38.03 -10.30
C TYR A 252 13.75 -39.52 -10.46
N LEU A 253 12.64 -40.07 -9.90
CA LEU A 253 12.27 -41.48 -10.03
C LEU A 253 12.12 -41.91 -11.50
N PHE A 254 11.43 -41.08 -12.29
CA PHE A 254 11.10 -41.48 -13.67
C PHE A 254 12.19 -41.18 -14.70
N LYS A 255 13.06 -40.23 -14.47
CA LYS A 255 14.17 -39.92 -15.39
C LYS A 255 15.38 -40.83 -15.25
N GLU A 256 15.67 -41.31 -14.05
CA GLU A 256 16.89 -42.06 -13.76
C GLU A 256 16.68 -43.58 -13.54
N MET A 257 15.42 -44.02 -13.42
CA MET A 257 15.13 -45.47 -13.21
C MET A 257 14.83 -46.21 -14.50
N THR A 258 15.69 -47.16 -14.83
CA THR A 258 15.46 -48.13 -15.93
C THR A 258 14.77 -49.42 -15.45
N ALA A 259 14.74 -49.73 -14.16
CA ALA A 259 14.05 -50.84 -13.53
C ALA A 259 13.68 -50.51 -12.06
N PHE A 260 12.56 -51.07 -11.58
CA PHE A 260 12.16 -50.98 -10.18
C PHE A 260 13.05 -51.82 -9.28
N ASP A 261 13.90 -51.20 -8.46
CA ASP A 261 14.76 -51.83 -7.49
C ASP A 261 14.32 -51.42 -6.08
N ALA A 262 14.06 -52.40 -5.21
CA ALA A 262 13.64 -52.14 -3.80
C ALA A 262 14.72 -51.43 -2.96
N LYS A 263 16.00 -51.65 -3.27
CA LYS A 263 17.11 -50.91 -2.65
C LYS A 263 17.01 -49.42 -2.98
N ARG A 264 16.81 -49.13 -4.25
CA ARG A 264 16.66 -47.74 -4.75
C ARG A 264 15.46 -47.00 -4.14
N LEU A 265 14.34 -47.70 -3.99
CA LEU A 265 13.16 -47.14 -3.31
C LEU A 265 13.43 -46.77 -1.84
N ASN A 266 14.18 -47.61 -1.12
CA ASN A 266 14.58 -47.32 0.26
C ASN A 266 15.52 -46.10 0.34
N GLU A 267 16.45 -45.95 -0.59
CA GLU A 267 17.33 -44.78 -0.70
C GLU A 267 16.55 -43.49 -0.93
N ILE A 268 15.60 -43.50 -1.87
CA ILE A 268 14.72 -42.39 -2.14
C ILE A 268 13.84 -42.03 -0.93
N ASN A 269 13.30 -43.02 -0.23
CA ASN A 269 12.55 -42.80 1.00
C ASN A 269 13.42 -42.11 2.07
N THR A 270 14.69 -42.54 2.22
CA THR A 270 15.63 -41.89 3.11
C THR A 270 15.87 -40.42 2.73
N ILE A 271 16.08 -40.14 1.44
CA ILE A 271 16.23 -38.76 0.94
C ILE A 271 14.96 -37.94 1.23
N LYS A 272 13.77 -38.52 1.00
CA LYS A 272 12.49 -37.88 1.30
C LYS A 272 12.34 -37.55 2.79
N GLU A 273 12.62 -38.49 3.67
CA GLU A 273 12.51 -38.30 5.10
C GLU A 273 13.44 -37.19 5.61
N VAL A 274 14.69 -37.17 5.19
CA VAL A 274 15.64 -36.11 5.55
C VAL A 274 15.22 -34.76 4.98
N ALA A 275 14.80 -34.71 3.72
CA ALA A 275 14.30 -33.47 3.08
C ALA A 275 13.10 -32.89 3.85
N LEU A 276 12.16 -33.75 4.29
CA LEU A 276 11.02 -33.31 5.11
C LEU A 276 11.45 -32.70 6.44
N GLN A 277 12.51 -33.21 7.09
CA GLN A 277 13.04 -32.62 8.33
C GLN A 277 13.66 -31.23 8.07
N VAL A 278 14.34 -31.04 6.94
CA VAL A 278 14.85 -29.72 6.54
C VAL A 278 13.68 -28.76 6.24
N ILE A 279 12.63 -29.24 5.57
CA ILE A 279 11.41 -28.46 5.31
C ILE A 279 10.77 -28.00 6.63
N VAL A 280 10.64 -28.90 7.62
CA VAL A 280 10.11 -28.54 8.94
C VAL A 280 10.95 -27.45 9.59
N LEU A 281 12.29 -27.62 9.62
CA LEU A 281 13.22 -26.63 10.19
C LEU A 281 13.01 -25.22 9.60
N VAL A 282 12.92 -25.14 8.28
CA VAL A 282 12.74 -23.86 7.58
C VAL A 282 11.35 -23.28 7.83
N SER A 283 10.33 -24.15 7.78
CA SER A 283 8.92 -23.73 7.89
C SER A 283 8.55 -23.27 9.30
N GLU A 284 9.13 -23.85 10.35
CA GLU A 284 8.90 -23.39 11.73
C GLU A 284 9.28 -21.92 11.89
N PHE A 285 10.40 -21.52 11.30
CA PHE A 285 10.84 -20.13 11.36
C PHE A 285 9.94 -19.20 10.53
N GLU A 286 9.56 -19.59 9.31
CA GLU A 286 8.63 -18.83 8.47
C GLU A 286 7.25 -18.67 9.13
N ASN A 287 6.75 -19.70 9.82
CA ASN A 287 5.49 -19.63 10.56
C ASN A 287 5.53 -18.57 11.69
N GLU A 288 6.65 -18.46 12.41
CA GLU A 288 6.81 -17.41 13.41
C GLU A 288 6.88 -16.02 12.78
N LEU A 289 7.56 -15.87 11.64
CA LEU A 289 7.57 -14.61 10.90
C LEU A 289 6.16 -14.22 10.39
N CYS A 290 5.36 -15.19 9.93
CA CYS A 290 3.97 -14.97 9.56
C CYS A 290 3.14 -14.43 10.73
N LYS A 291 3.30 -15.00 11.92
CA LYS A 291 2.61 -14.54 13.14
C LYS A 291 2.98 -13.10 13.46
N ILE A 292 4.27 -12.76 13.44
CA ILE A 292 4.77 -11.40 13.69
C ILE A 292 4.24 -10.42 12.63
N TRP A 293 4.28 -10.82 11.36
CA TRP A 293 3.81 -9.97 10.26
C TRP A 293 2.32 -9.67 10.36
N ASN A 294 1.51 -10.67 10.67
CA ASN A 294 0.05 -10.56 10.78
C ASN A 294 -0.44 -10.09 12.16
N LYS A 295 0.45 -9.85 13.11
CA LYS A 295 0.09 -9.29 14.40
C LYS A 295 -0.55 -7.91 14.21
N PRO A 296 -1.78 -7.66 14.73
CA PRO A 296 -2.32 -6.32 14.82
C PRO A 296 -1.39 -5.42 15.63
N ARG A 297 -1.27 -4.17 15.23
CA ARG A 297 -0.29 -3.25 15.80
C ARG A 297 -0.87 -2.42 16.94
N PHE A 298 -0.04 -2.10 17.92
CA PHE A 298 -0.38 -1.06 18.87
C PHE A 298 -0.51 0.29 18.18
N VAL A 299 -1.54 1.04 18.57
CA VAL A 299 -1.68 2.45 18.22
C VAL A 299 -0.76 3.24 19.13
N ILE A 300 0.07 4.12 18.55
CA ILE A 300 1.05 4.91 19.28
C ILE A 300 0.96 6.39 18.89
N ASN A 301 1.28 7.26 19.84
CA ASN A 301 1.38 8.71 19.63
C ASN A 301 0.09 9.33 19.02
N SER A 302 -1.07 8.87 19.43
CA SER A 302 -2.35 9.45 18.99
C SER A 302 -2.47 10.91 19.44
N HIS A 303 -3.04 11.74 18.57
CA HIS A 303 -3.40 13.12 18.86
C HIS A 303 -4.54 13.58 17.95
N PHE A 304 -5.14 14.74 18.26
CA PHE A 304 -6.27 15.28 17.52
C PHE A 304 -5.94 16.66 16.97
N ILE A 305 -6.43 16.92 15.75
CA ILE A 305 -6.45 18.25 15.14
C ILE A 305 -7.91 18.70 15.14
N VAL A 306 -8.22 19.76 15.90
CA VAL A 306 -9.60 20.23 16.11
C VAL A 306 -9.67 21.71 15.80
N SER A 307 -10.59 22.14 14.95
CA SER A 307 -10.81 23.55 14.67
C SER A 307 -11.47 24.29 15.85
N LEU A 308 -11.15 25.56 16.01
CA LEU A 308 -11.65 26.35 17.15
C LEU A 308 -13.18 26.50 17.17
N ASP A 309 -13.85 26.52 16.00
CA ASP A 309 -15.32 26.51 15.90
C ASP A 309 -15.93 25.28 16.58
N LYS A 310 -15.32 24.10 16.40
CA LYS A 310 -15.77 22.86 17.01
C LYS A 310 -15.59 22.87 18.54
N LEU A 311 -14.49 23.39 19.03
CA LEU A 311 -14.26 23.57 20.48
C LEU A 311 -15.27 24.54 21.07
N LYS A 312 -15.52 25.68 20.41
CA LYS A 312 -16.52 26.66 20.83
C LYS A 312 -17.93 26.07 20.85
N ALA A 313 -18.30 25.28 19.83
CA ALA A 313 -19.59 24.60 19.78
C ALA A 313 -19.80 23.63 20.96
N LYS A 314 -18.74 23.09 21.55
CA LYS A 314 -18.74 22.23 22.74
C LYS A 314 -18.57 23.03 24.04
N ASN A 315 -18.58 24.37 23.97
CA ASN A 315 -18.36 25.26 25.12
C ASN A 315 -17.03 25.01 25.85
N TYR A 316 -16.00 24.60 25.14
CA TYR A 316 -14.66 24.36 25.68
C TYR A 316 -13.99 25.69 26.07
N ASP A 317 -13.40 25.74 27.28
CA ASP A 317 -12.70 26.92 27.75
C ASP A 317 -11.34 27.11 27.03
N LEU A 318 -11.33 27.97 26.03
CA LEU A 318 -10.13 28.29 25.27
C LEU A 318 -9.02 28.99 26.11
N ASN A 319 -9.32 29.50 27.30
CA ASN A 319 -8.28 30.05 28.16
C ASN A 319 -7.29 28.97 28.63
N LYS A 320 -7.72 27.72 28.76
CA LYS A 320 -6.83 26.59 29.05
C LYS A 320 -5.74 26.45 27.99
N ILE A 321 -6.07 26.70 26.74
CA ILE A 321 -5.13 26.62 25.60
C ILE A 321 -4.22 27.85 25.56
N THR A 322 -4.81 29.05 25.64
CA THR A 322 -4.06 30.31 25.50
C THR A 322 -3.09 30.56 26.65
N SER A 323 -3.41 30.06 27.84
CA SER A 323 -2.53 30.15 29.02
C SER A 323 -1.51 29.00 29.12
N HIS A 324 -1.62 28.00 28.25
CA HIS A 324 -0.73 26.83 28.30
C HIS A 324 0.72 27.15 27.86
N PRO A 325 1.75 26.62 28.55
CA PRO A 325 3.17 26.89 28.22
C PRO A 325 3.57 26.59 26.76
N ASN A 326 2.92 25.65 26.13
CA ASN A 326 3.18 25.29 24.71
C ASN A 326 2.35 26.09 23.71
N TYR A 327 1.48 27.00 24.13
CA TYR A 327 0.67 27.83 23.22
C TYR A 327 1.51 28.57 22.16
N PRO A 328 2.70 29.12 22.49
CA PRO A 328 3.55 29.77 21.50
C PRO A 328 3.99 28.83 20.36
N LYS A 329 4.11 27.52 20.59
CA LYS A 329 4.45 26.55 19.57
C LYS A 329 3.29 26.38 18.56
N GLN A 330 2.06 26.33 19.08
CA GLN A 330 0.86 26.28 18.24
C GLN A 330 0.69 27.56 17.41
N VAL A 331 0.93 28.71 18.01
CA VAL A 331 0.88 30.00 17.30
C VAL A 331 1.90 30.04 16.16
N LYS A 332 3.13 29.56 16.43
CA LYS A 332 4.19 29.47 15.43
C LYS A 332 3.76 28.54 14.28
N GLU A 333 3.18 27.39 14.57
CA GLU A 333 2.66 26.49 13.52
C GLU A 333 1.62 27.18 12.63
N TRP A 334 0.66 27.91 13.23
CA TRP A 334 -0.34 28.68 12.46
C TRP A 334 0.29 29.76 11.57
N GLN A 335 1.36 30.40 12.06
CA GLN A 335 2.12 31.39 11.27
C GLN A 335 2.88 30.70 10.13
N ASP A 336 3.56 29.59 10.40
CA ASP A 336 4.30 28.81 9.39
C ASP A 336 3.37 28.26 8.32
N LEU A 337 2.10 27.99 8.67
CA LEU A 337 1.04 27.57 7.74
C LEU A 337 0.31 28.73 7.04
N ASN A 338 0.65 29.99 7.35
CA ASN A 338 -0.06 31.22 6.87
C ASN A 338 -1.57 31.21 7.17
N LEU A 339 -1.99 30.63 8.28
CA LEU A 339 -3.38 30.61 8.75
C LEU A 339 -3.72 31.76 9.70
N LYS A 340 -2.69 32.41 10.26
CA LYS A 340 -2.83 33.50 11.23
C LYS A 340 -1.82 34.59 10.93
N THR A 341 -2.33 35.83 10.82
CA THR A 341 -1.52 37.02 10.55
C THR A 341 -1.44 37.97 11.74
N THR A 342 -2.38 37.91 12.67
CA THR A 342 -2.44 38.75 13.86
C THR A 342 -2.54 37.90 15.13
N ASP A 343 -2.36 38.54 16.31
CA ASP A 343 -2.48 37.86 17.62
C ASP A 343 -3.94 37.60 18.06
N ASN A 344 -4.92 38.08 17.31
CA ASN A 344 -6.33 37.87 17.60
C ASN A 344 -6.82 36.47 17.17
N LEU A 345 -7.17 35.59 18.15
CA LEU A 345 -7.77 34.27 17.91
C LEU A 345 -9.14 34.31 17.20
N LEU A 346 -9.83 35.47 17.24
CA LEU A 346 -11.14 35.64 16.63
C LEU A 346 -11.05 35.96 15.13
N GLU A 347 -9.84 36.16 14.59
CA GLU A 347 -9.62 36.49 13.18
C GLU A 347 -9.93 35.31 12.26
N ASN A 348 -9.66 34.06 12.71
CA ASN A 348 -10.00 32.84 12.00
C ASN A 348 -10.59 31.83 12.98
N GLU A 349 -11.90 31.60 12.86
CA GLU A 349 -12.61 30.64 13.71
C GLU A 349 -12.29 29.17 13.42
N PHE A 350 -11.68 28.88 12.27
CA PHE A 350 -11.32 27.54 11.83
C PHE A 350 -9.86 27.16 12.11
N LEU A 351 -9.12 27.96 12.90
CA LEU A 351 -7.73 27.63 13.25
C LEU A 351 -7.64 26.20 13.83
N PRO A 352 -6.80 25.32 13.22
CA PRO A 352 -6.64 23.93 13.67
C PRO A 352 -5.75 23.87 14.93
N LEU A 353 -6.34 23.50 16.06
CA LEU A 353 -5.61 23.20 17.30
C LEU A 353 -5.09 21.76 17.21
N ASP A 354 -3.79 21.56 17.47
CA ASP A 354 -3.18 20.23 17.52
C ASP A 354 -2.87 19.82 18.96
N THR A 355 -3.53 18.77 19.47
CA THR A 355 -3.31 18.28 20.84
C THR A 355 -1.91 17.69 21.04
N LEU A 356 -1.13 17.49 19.98
CA LEU A 356 0.29 17.14 20.09
C LEU A 356 1.09 18.12 20.97
N TYR A 357 0.71 19.40 20.96
CA TYR A 357 1.31 20.42 21.80
C TYR A 357 0.72 20.48 23.22
N PHE A 358 -0.44 19.83 23.44
CA PHE A 358 -1.25 19.92 24.67
C PHE A 358 -1.63 18.51 25.15
N LYS A 359 -0.61 17.67 25.36
CA LYS A 359 -0.80 16.26 25.75
C LYS A 359 -1.60 16.07 27.03
N ASP A 360 -1.43 16.93 27.99
CA ASP A 360 -2.17 16.96 29.25
C ASP A 360 -3.66 17.32 29.10
N LEU A 361 -4.04 17.99 28.01
CA LEU A 361 -5.43 18.33 27.67
C LEU A 361 -6.05 17.38 26.63
N GLU A 362 -5.27 16.44 26.07
CA GLU A 362 -5.72 15.60 24.96
C GLU A 362 -6.95 14.76 25.31
N GLU A 363 -6.97 14.08 26.46
CA GLU A 363 -8.10 13.25 26.85
C GLU A 363 -9.36 14.10 27.12
N GLU A 364 -9.20 15.32 27.66
CA GLU A 364 -10.30 16.25 27.83
C GLU A 364 -10.89 16.65 26.45
N VAL A 365 -10.04 17.03 25.49
CA VAL A 365 -10.47 17.41 24.15
C VAL A 365 -11.09 16.21 23.40
N LYS A 366 -10.47 15.04 23.48
CA LYS A 366 -10.97 13.79 22.89
C LYS A 366 -12.37 13.43 23.37
N SER A 367 -12.63 13.60 24.67
CA SER A 367 -13.93 13.27 25.29
C SER A 367 -15.10 14.14 24.82
N LEU A 368 -14.82 15.29 24.20
CA LEU A 368 -15.85 16.19 23.65
C LEU A 368 -16.52 15.66 22.39
N PHE A 369 -15.84 14.79 21.65
CA PHE A 369 -16.28 14.35 20.33
C PHE A 369 -16.57 12.85 20.32
N SER A 370 -17.72 12.50 19.73
CA SER A 370 -18.05 11.11 19.41
C SER A 370 -17.34 10.68 18.10
N GLU A 371 -17.21 9.38 17.88
CA GLU A 371 -16.64 8.83 16.62
C GLU A 371 -17.36 9.35 15.36
N ASP A 372 -18.66 9.65 15.46
CA ASP A 372 -19.44 10.17 14.34
C ASP A 372 -19.10 11.63 13.99
N GLU A 373 -18.53 12.38 14.93
CA GLU A 373 -18.12 13.77 14.76
C GLU A 373 -16.69 13.90 14.21
N ILE A 374 -15.92 12.80 14.15
CA ILE A 374 -14.59 12.76 13.58
C ILE A 374 -14.70 12.71 12.06
N ASN A 375 -14.15 13.71 11.36
CA ASN A 375 -14.18 13.82 9.91
C ASN A 375 -13.15 12.90 9.25
N GLY A 376 -11.99 12.69 9.86
CA GLY A 376 -10.95 11.87 9.27
C GLY A 376 -9.99 11.25 10.26
N THR A 377 -9.36 10.16 9.83
CA THR A 377 -8.29 9.48 10.55
C THR A 377 -7.06 9.37 9.66
N LEU A 378 -5.94 9.91 10.12
CA LEU A 378 -4.65 9.82 9.43
C LEU A 378 -3.73 8.87 10.19
N ILE A 379 -3.19 7.89 9.49
CA ILE A 379 -2.41 6.80 10.09
C ILE A 379 -1.01 6.78 9.49
N LYS A 380 0.00 7.02 10.32
CA LYS A 380 1.40 6.83 9.91
C LYS A 380 1.80 5.38 10.09
N SER A 381 1.79 4.63 9.00
CA SER A 381 2.11 3.20 9.00
C SER A 381 2.45 2.68 7.62
N GLU A 382 3.07 1.51 7.58
CA GLU A 382 3.06 0.66 6.41
C GLU A 382 1.60 0.22 6.13
N ASN A 383 1.16 0.29 4.87
CA ASN A 383 -0.26 0.18 4.54
C ASN A 383 -0.87 -1.22 4.79
N TYR A 384 -0.12 -2.32 4.54
CA TYR A 384 -0.60 -3.65 4.90
C TYR A 384 -0.86 -3.76 6.41
N GLN A 385 0.06 -3.22 7.23
CA GLN A 385 -0.06 -3.25 8.69
C GLN A 385 -1.27 -2.44 9.17
N ALA A 386 -1.51 -1.28 8.55
CA ALA A 386 -2.69 -0.47 8.84
C ALA A 386 -3.98 -1.22 8.50
N LEU A 387 -4.12 -1.73 7.26
CA LEU A 387 -5.30 -2.47 6.84
C LEU A 387 -5.56 -3.71 7.69
N ASN A 388 -4.50 -4.47 8.03
CA ASN A 388 -4.62 -5.65 8.88
C ASN A 388 -5.05 -5.30 10.32
N SER A 389 -4.57 -4.18 10.87
CA SER A 389 -4.96 -3.71 12.21
C SER A 389 -6.41 -3.18 12.24
N LEU A 390 -6.87 -2.61 11.13
CA LEU A 390 -8.21 -2.02 10.99
C LEU A 390 -9.29 -3.03 10.55
N LYS A 391 -8.90 -4.24 10.14
CA LYS A 391 -9.80 -5.20 9.48
C LYS A 391 -11.06 -5.55 10.29
N ASN A 392 -10.99 -5.57 11.62
CA ASN A 392 -12.14 -5.90 12.46
C ASN A 392 -13.05 -4.67 12.67
N ARG A 393 -12.45 -3.47 12.82
CA ARG A 393 -13.20 -2.22 13.04
C ARG A 393 -13.98 -1.77 11.81
N TYR A 394 -13.37 -1.90 10.65
CA TYR A 394 -13.95 -1.41 9.39
C TYR A 394 -14.35 -2.52 8.42
N LYS A 395 -14.58 -3.75 8.95
CA LYS A 395 -15.09 -4.85 8.13
C LYS A 395 -16.38 -4.45 7.45
N GLU A 396 -16.40 -4.54 6.11
CA GLU A 396 -17.59 -4.21 5.30
C GLU A 396 -18.19 -2.82 5.60
N ALA A 397 -17.36 -1.84 5.91
CA ALA A 397 -17.79 -0.51 6.34
C ALA A 397 -17.40 0.62 5.37
N ILE A 398 -16.44 0.42 4.46
CA ILE A 398 -15.91 1.46 3.59
C ILE A 398 -16.77 1.56 2.32
N ASP A 399 -17.20 2.80 1.98
CA ASP A 399 -18.01 3.08 0.80
C ASP A 399 -17.17 3.25 -0.47
N CYS A 400 -16.03 3.92 -0.37
CA CYS A 400 -15.13 4.16 -1.49
C CYS A 400 -13.67 3.98 -1.10
N ILE A 401 -12.93 3.21 -1.87
CA ILE A 401 -11.47 3.13 -1.78
C ILE A 401 -10.88 3.73 -3.05
N TYR A 402 -10.00 4.72 -2.91
CA TYR A 402 -9.16 5.20 -3.98
C TYR A 402 -7.70 4.98 -3.61
N ILE A 403 -6.91 4.46 -4.53
CA ILE A 403 -5.46 4.34 -4.35
C ILE A 403 -4.67 4.71 -5.60
N ASP A 404 -3.47 5.21 -5.35
CA ASP A 404 -2.47 5.55 -6.37
C ASP A 404 -1.15 4.83 -6.06
N PRO A 405 -1.07 3.50 -6.33
CA PRO A 405 0.12 2.72 -6.01
C PRO A 405 1.30 3.10 -6.92
N PRO A 406 2.55 2.72 -6.59
CA PRO A 406 3.68 2.86 -7.50
C PRO A 406 3.41 2.19 -8.85
N TYR A 407 3.65 2.90 -9.96
CA TYR A 407 3.34 2.42 -11.32
C TYR A 407 4.38 1.43 -11.89
N ASN A 408 5.44 1.17 -11.15
CA ASN A 408 6.55 0.30 -11.55
C ASN A 408 7.24 0.77 -12.85
N THR A 409 7.41 2.08 -12.98
CA THR A 409 7.93 2.73 -14.19
C THR A 409 9.43 2.49 -14.41
N GLN A 410 10.11 1.87 -13.45
CA GLN A 410 11.56 1.70 -13.42
C GLN A 410 12.33 3.05 -13.36
N ASN A 411 11.64 4.14 -13.02
CA ASN A 411 12.21 5.46 -12.86
C ASN A 411 12.82 5.65 -11.47
N ASN A 412 14.03 6.19 -11.42
CA ASN A 412 14.77 6.40 -10.18
C ASN A 412 14.54 7.78 -9.55
N GLU A 413 13.66 8.60 -10.08
CA GLU A 413 13.46 10.00 -9.66
C GLU A 413 12.41 10.18 -8.55
N PHE A 414 11.62 9.13 -8.20
CA PHE A 414 10.58 9.23 -7.18
C PHE A 414 11.11 9.05 -5.76
N ILE A 415 10.43 9.64 -4.78
CA ILE A 415 10.72 9.53 -3.34
C ILE A 415 10.55 8.08 -2.83
N TYR A 416 9.69 7.30 -3.49
CA TYR A 416 9.38 5.90 -3.17
C TYR A 416 9.97 4.93 -4.20
N ALA A 417 10.08 3.65 -3.83
CA ALA A 417 10.54 2.60 -4.75
C ALA A 417 9.53 2.39 -5.88
N ASP A 418 9.97 2.53 -7.13
CA ASP A 418 9.17 2.38 -8.35
C ASP A 418 9.86 1.46 -9.38
N ASN A 419 10.67 0.51 -8.91
CA ASN A 419 11.41 -0.44 -9.74
C ASN A 419 11.38 -1.85 -9.17
N PHE A 420 10.17 -2.34 -8.94
CA PHE A 420 9.94 -3.71 -8.50
C PHE A 420 10.14 -4.69 -9.66
N LYS A 421 10.52 -5.92 -9.33
CA LYS A 421 10.19 -7.04 -10.21
C LYS A 421 8.67 -7.15 -10.28
N ARG A 422 8.12 -7.56 -11.43
CA ARG A 422 6.66 -7.66 -11.57
C ARG A 422 6.03 -8.63 -10.57
N SER A 423 6.67 -9.78 -10.31
CA SER A 423 6.20 -10.72 -9.29
C SER A 423 6.16 -10.11 -7.88
N SER A 424 7.15 -9.30 -7.51
CA SER A 424 7.20 -8.59 -6.22
C SER A 424 6.10 -7.54 -6.12
N TRP A 425 5.90 -6.78 -7.21
CA TRP A 425 4.85 -5.76 -7.28
C TRP A 425 3.46 -6.38 -7.18
N LEU A 426 3.21 -7.48 -7.89
CA LEU A 426 1.94 -8.21 -7.82
C LEU A 426 1.69 -8.80 -6.42
N ALA A 427 2.71 -9.39 -5.77
CA ALA A 427 2.58 -9.91 -4.41
C ALA A 427 2.29 -8.78 -3.39
N MET A 428 2.94 -7.62 -3.56
CA MET A 428 2.65 -6.43 -2.76
C MET A 428 1.19 -5.99 -2.93
N MET A 429 0.70 -5.90 -4.15
CA MET A 429 -0.67 -5.46 -4.45
C MET A 429 -1.71 -6.47 -3.99
N GLU A 430 -1.51 -7.78 -4.25
CA GLU A 430 -2.44 -8.84 -3.83
C GLU A 430 -2.77 -8.76 -2.35
N ASN A 431 -1.74 -8.73 -1.49
CA ASN A 431 -1.93 -8.72 -0.04
C ASN A 431 -2.81 -7.55 0.43
N ARG A 432 -2.70 -6.40 -0.24
CA ARG A 432 -3.44 -5.17 0.09
C ARG A 432 -4.84 -5.16 -0.51
N LEU A 433 -4.99 -5.65 -1.73
CA LEU A 433 -6.28 -5.74 -2.41
C LEU A 433 -7.23 -6.74 -1.71
N GLU A 434 -6.72 -7.87 -1.21
CA GLU A 434 -7.50 -8.82 -0.40
C GLU A 434 -8.07 -8.16 0.85
N LEU A 435 -7.25 -7.40 1.60
CA LEU A 435 -7.70 -6.66 2.78
C LEU A 435 -8.67 -5.53 2.40
N ALA A 436 -8.37 -4.77 1.35
CA ALA A 436 -9.22 -3.70 0.87
C ALA A 436 -10.61 -4.22 0.46
N HIS A 437 -10.66 -5.35 -0.26
CA HIS A 437 -11.91 -6.02 -0.61
C HIS A 437 -12.72 -6.42 0.63
N ALA A 438 -12.07 -6.92 1.69
CA ALA A 438 -12.75 -7.29 2.93
C ALA A 438 -13.31 -6.08 3.71
N LEU A 439 -12.69 -4.90 3.54
CA LEU A 439 -13.12 -3.66 4.20
C LEU A 439 -14.27 -2.96 3.46
N LEU A 440 -14.39 -3.14 2.14
CA LEU A 440 -15.47 -2.55 1.35
C LEU A 440 -16.83 -3.11 1.79
N ASN A 441 -17.81 -2.21 1.98
CA ASN A 441 -19.20 -2.61 2.19
C ASN A 441 -19.85 -3.15 0.89
N ASP A 442 -21.00 -3.73 0.99
CA ASP A 442 -21.67 -4.43 -0.13
C ASP A 442 -22.05 -3.49 -1.31
N LYS A 443 -22.13 -2.18 -1.08
CA LYS A 443 -22.35 -1.13 -2.09
C LYS A 443 -21.07 -0.41 -2.48
N GLY A 444 -19.94 -0.78 -1.87
CA GLY A 444 -18.69 -0.11 -1.98
C GLY A 444 -18.00 -0.30 -3.33
N VAL A 445 -17.15 0.65 -3.69
CA VAL A 445 -16.42 0.68 -4.95
C VAL A 445 -14.95 1.02 -4.72
N MET A 446 -14.08 0.41 -5.51
CA MET A 446 -12.64 0.68 -5.51
C MET A 446 -12.18 1.26 -6.83
N PHE A 447 -11.38 2.33 -6.76
CA PHE A 447 -10.71 2.96 -7.89
C PHE A 447 -9.19 2.85 -7.72
N VAL A 448 -8.49 2.39 -8.73
CA VAL A 448 -7.03 2.23 -8.71
C VAL A 448 -6.42 2.92 -9.92
N SER A 449 -5.65 3.98 -9.66
CA SER A 449 -4.86 4.66 -10.70
C SER A 449 -3.65 3.82 -11.09
N ILE A 450 -3.37 3.71 -12.40
CA ILE A 450 -2.24 2.95 -12.95
C ILE A 450 -1.92 3.39 -14.38
N ASP A 451 -0.69 3.15 -14.86
CA ASP A 451 -0.31 3.35 -16.25
C ASP A 451 -0.11 2.04 -17.02
N ASP A 452 0.35 2.15 -18.28
CA ASP A 452 0.59 1.01 -19.18
C ASP A 452 1.60 -0.01 -18.65
N ASN A 453 2.45 0.34 -17.67
CA ASN A 453 3.46 -0.60 -17.16
C ASN A 453 2.82 -1.80 -16.46
N GLU A 454 1.79 -1.59 -15.64
CA GLU A 454 1.17 -2.66 -14.84
C GLU A 454 -0.36 -2.78 -15.01
N GLN A 455 -1.01 -1.95 -15.83
CA GLN A 455 -2.48 -1.95 -15.98
C GLN A 455 -3.06 -3.33 -16.29
N ALA A 456 -2.51 -4.04 -17.27
CA ALA A 456 -3.03 -5.34 -17.69
C ALA A 456 -2.89 -6.42 -16.60
N TYR A 457 -1.79 -6.39 -15.86
CA TYR A 457 -1.50 -7.35 -14.79
C TYR A 457 -2.32 -7.03 -13.54
N LEU A 458 -2.45 -5.75 -13.21
CA LEU A 458 -3.32 -5.30 -12.12
C LEU A 458 -4.77 -5.66 -12.38
N LYS A 459 -5.26 -5.46 -13.62
CA LYS A 459 -6.63 -5.86 -13.98
C LYS A 459 -6.85 -7.36 -13.77
N THR A 460 -5.92 -8.19 -14.22
CA THR A 460 -6.01 -9.64 -14.03
C THR A 460 -6.02 -10.02 -12.54
N LEU A 461 -5.18 -9.38 -11.74
CA LEU A 461 -5.14 -9.59 -10.29
C LEU A 461 -6.45 -9.13 -9.61
N MET A 462 -6.98 -7.97 -9.99
CA MET A 462 -8.26 -7.48 -9.46
C MET A 462 -9.45 -8.34 -9.89
N ASP A 463 -9.43 -8.89 -11.11
CA ASP A 463 -10.43 -9.89 -11.55
C ASP A 463 -10.41 -11.11 -10.61
N GLU A 464 -9.23 -11.60 -10.20
CA GLU A 464 -9.11 -12.72 -9.26
C GLU A 464 -9.66 -12.36 -7.86
N VAL A 465 -9.28 -11.19 -7.33
CA VAL A 465 -9.67 -10.77 -5.97
C VAL A 465 -11.15 -10.43 -5.88
N PHE A 466 -11.70 -9.70 -6.86
CA PHE A 466 -13.08 -9.19 -6.82
C PHE A 466 -14.11 -10.14 -7.41
N ASN A 467 -13.72 -11.05 -8.33
CA ASN A 467 -14.63 -11.97 -9.01
C ASN A 467 -14.54 -13.40 -8.47
N GLY A 468 -13.72 -13.69 -7.47
CA GLY A 468 -13.50 -15.03 -6.90
C GLY A 468 -14.76 -15.72 -6.37
N GLY A 469 -15.83 -14.98 -6.13
CA GLY A 469 -17.17 -15.48 -5.74
C GLY A 469 -18.09 -15.84 -6.91
N GLY A 470 -17.64 -15.75 -8.17
CA GLY A 470 -18.42 -16.12 -9.36
C GLY A 470 -19.22 -14.99 -10.02
N GLY A 471 -19.07 -13.73 -9.56
CA GLY A 471 -19.64 -12.53 -10.18
C GLY A 471 -18.62 -11.81 -11.07
N ASP A 472 -19.08 -10.95 -11.98
CA ASP A 472 -18.24 -9.98 -12.69
C ASP A 472 -18.44 -8.60 -12.06
N ASN A 473 -17.56 -8.22 -11.13
CA ASN A 473 -17.62 -6.96 -10.38
C ASN A 473 -16.79 -5.84 -11.03
N PHE A 474 -16.30 -6.06 -12.22
CA PHE A 474 -15.62 -5.03 -13.00
C PHE A 474 -16.62 -3.97 -13.48
N VAL A 475 -16.38 -2.71 -13.12
CA VAL A 475 -17.24 -1.58 -13.51
C VAL A 475 -16.74 -0.92 -14.78
N ALA A 476 -15.49 -0.44 -14.78
CA ALA A 476 -14.90 0.25 -15.91
C ALA A 476 -13.37 0.33 -15.84
N ASN A 477 -12.76 0.52 -17.00
CA ASN A 477 -11.40 1.04 -17.13
C ASN A 477 -11.50 2.47 -17.66
N VAL A 478 -11.40 3.44 -16.76
CA VAL A 478 -11.50 4.86 -17.09
C VAL A 478 -10.14 5.33 -17.63
N VAL A 479 -10.16 6.06 -18.73
CA VAL A 479 -8.99 6.68 -19.33
C VAL A 479 -8.92 8.14 -18.89
N TRP A 480 -7.92 8.51 -18.12
CA TRP A 480 -7.67 9.89 -17.68
C TRP A 480 -6.60 10.55 -18.54
N GLN A 481 -6.94 11.62 -19.21
CA GLN A 481 -5.98 12.43 -19.96
C GLN A 481 -5.14 13.27 -18.99
N ARG A 482 -3.99 12.75 -18.58
CA ARG A 482 -3.10 13.38 -17.60
C ARG A 482 -2.20 14.49 -18.14
N SER A 483 -2.11 14.61 -19.47
CA SER A 483 -1.29 15.63 -20.14
C SER A 483 -1.93 16.09 -21.44
N TYR A 484 -1.87 17.38 -21.74
CA TYR A 484 -2.43 17.94 -22.97
C TYR A 484 -1.42 18.01 -24.12
N SER A 485 -0.12 18.14 -23.81
CA SER A 485 0.92 18.32 -24.82
C SER A 485 1.61 17.01 -25.17
N PRO A 486 1.83 16.75 -26.47
CA PRO A 486 2.62 15.59 -26.89
C PRO A 486 4.09 15.78 -26.52
N ILE A 487 4.75 14.67 -26.17
CA ILE A 487 6.19 14.62 -25.93
C ILE A 487 6.90 14.34 -27.25
N ASN A 488 7.44 15.37 -27.90
CA ASN A 488 8.06 15.27 -29.23
C ASN A 488 9.32 14.38 -29.28
N LEU A 489 9.91 14.05 -28.15
CA LEU A 489 11.07 13.14 -28.07
C LEU A 489 10.67 11.66 -28.23
N LYS A 490 9.39 11.32 -28.17
CA LYS A 490 8.91 9.95 -28.38
C LYS A 490 8.88 9.63 -29.89
N LYS A 491 9.41 8.44 -30.26
CA LYS A 491 9.51 8.03 -31.68
C LYS A 491 8.16 7.61 -32.31
N HIS A 492 7.22 7.12 -31.52
CA HIS A 492 5.96 6.55 -32.02
C HIS A 492 4.76 7.30 -31.44
N PHE A 493 4.39 7.03 -30.18
CA PHE A 493 3.26 7.67 -29.53
C PHE A 493 3.73 8.39 -28.27
N SER A 494 3.09 9.52 -27.97
CA SER A 494 3.20 10.22 -26.71
C SER A 494 2.11 9.69 -25.78
N ASN A 495 2.50 9.08 -24.64
CA ASN A 495 1.54 8.60 -23.65
C ASN A 495 1.02 9.80 -22.84
N ASN A 496 -0.22 10.19 -23.15
CA ASN A 496 -0.87 11.36 -22.55
C ASN A 496 -1.97 10.98 -21.55
N HIS A 497 -2.10 9.71 -21.21
CA HIS A 497 -3.14 9.20 -20.34
C HIS A 497 -2.61 8.17 -19.34
N ASP A 498 -3.33 8.03 -18.25
CA ASP A 498 -3.26 6.92 -17.32
C ASP A 498 -4.64 6.26 -17.23
N TYR A 499 -4.75 5.16 -16.52
CA TYR A 499 -5.99 4.42 -16.32
C TYR A 499 -6.44 4.52 -14.86
N ILE A 500 -7.76 4.39 -14.67
CA ILE A 500 -8.36 4.19 -13.35
C ILE A 500 -9.22 2.94 -13.44
N LEU A 501 -8.71 1.83 -12.91
CA LEU A 501 -9.47 0.59 -12.81
C LEU A 501 -10.53 0.71 -11.72
N THR A 502 -11.78 0.40 -12.07
CA THR A 502 -12.93 0.54 -11.16
C THR A 502 -13.61 -0.81 -10.96
N TYR A 503 -13.72 -1.23 -9.69
CA TYR A 503 -14.37 -2.49 -9.29
C TYR A 503 -15.37 -2.24 -8.16
N ALA A 504 -16.53 -2.84 -8.25
CA ALA A 504 -17.50 -2.89 -7.16
C ALA A 504 -17.18 -4.03 -6.19
N LYS A 505 -17.59 -3.92 -4.92
CA LYS A 505 -17.65 -5.07 -4.03
C LYS A 505 -18.70 -6.07 -4.53
N ASN A 506 -19.86 -5.54 -4.91
CA ASN A 506 -20.95 -6.28 -5.52
C ASN A 506 -21.64 -5.35 -6.54
N ILE A 507 -21.49 -5.64 -7.83
CA ILE A 507 -21.99 -4.77 -8.90
C ILE A 507 -23.50 -4.62 -8.88
N GLU A 508 -24.24 -5.65 -8.42
CA GLU A 508 -25.71 -5.64 -8.34
C GLU A 508 -26.22 -4.65 -7.28
N ASN A 509 -25.41 -4.33 -6.28
CA ASN A 509 -25.74 -3.42 -5.19
C ASN A 509 -25.13 -2.03 -5.35
N LEU A 510 -24.23 -1.85 -6.32
CA LEU A 510 -23.63 -0.56 -6.62
C LEU A 510 -24.69 0.38 -7.22
N HIS A 511 -24.78 1.60 -6.70
CA HIS A 511 -25.68 2.61 -7.23
C HIS A 511 -25.23 3.13 -8.59
N ASP A 512 -26.16 3.64 -9.37
CA ASP A 512 -25.85 4.30 -10.67
C ASP A 512 -24.95 5.53 -10.47
N PHE A 513 -23.83 5.58 -11.14
CA PHE A 513 -22.99 6.77 -11.15
C PHE A 513 -23.67 7.90 -11.96
N THR A 514 -23.76 9.06 -11.34
CA THR A 514 -24.40 10.22 -11.95
C THR A 514 -23.59 11.51 -11.70
N LEU A 515 -23.47 12.31 -12.74
CA LEU A 515 -22.94 13.67 -12.68
C LEU A 515 -24.08 14.66 -12.77
N GLU A 516 -23.94 15.83 -12.17
CA GLU A 516 -24.88 16.92 -12.38
C GLU A 516 -24.91 17.35 -13.85
N ARG A 517 -26.07 17.74 -14.30
CA ARG A 517 -26.27 18.24 -15.68
C ARG A 517 -25.68 19.63 -15.79
N THR A 518 -24.83 19.84 -16.81
CA THR A 518 -24.28 21.18 -17.07
C THR A 518 -25.34 22.12 -17.62
N SER A 519 -25.14 23.44 -17.43
CA SER A 519 -25.98 24.47 -18.01
C SER A 519 -26.04 24.38 -19.54
N GLU A 520 -24.96 23.98 -20.21
CA GLU A 520 -24.92 23.76 -21.66
C GLU A 520 -25.80 22.59 -22.11
N MET A 521 -25.84 21.49 -21.32
CA MET A 521 -26.73 20.36 -21.59
C MET A 521 -28.19 20.79 -21.45
N ASN A 522 -28.52 21.62 -20.47
CA ASN A 522 -29.86 22.14 -20.23
C ASN A 522 -30.25 23.19 -21.27
N ALA A 523 -29.33 24.00 -21.76
CA ALA A 523 -29.56 24.99 -22.84
C ALA A 523 -29.99 24.36 -24.18
N ARG A 524 -29.77 23.05 -24.38
CA ARG A 524 -30.27 22.30 -25.55
C ARG A 524 -31.77 22.03 -25.49
N TYR A 525 -32.42 22.26 -24.36
CA TYR A 525 -33.86 22.11 -24.18
C TYR A 525 -34.49 23.47 -24.35
N LYS A 526 -35.45 23.57 -25.27
CA LYS A 526 -36.16 24.82 -25.62
C LYS A 526 -37.65 24.55 -25.69
N ASN A 527 -38.45 25.50 -25.33
CA ASN A 527 -39.91 25.38 -25.49
C ASN A 527 -40.31 26.10 -26.80
N LEU A 528 -40.27 25.33 -27.89
CA LEU A 528 -40.52 25.91 -29.25
C LEU A 528 -42.02 26.10 -29.56
N ASP A 529 -42.89 25.45 -28.83
CA ASP A 529 -44.35 25.43 -29.08
C ASP A 529 -45.16 25.81 -27.84
N ASN A 530 -44.53 26.41 -26.83
CA ASN A 530 -45.13 26.84 -25.57
C ASN A 530 -45.89 25.72 -24.85
N ASP A 531 -45.33 24.49 -24.85
CA ASP A 531 -45.90 23.36 -24.13
C ASP A 531 -45.87 23.63 -22.61
N GLU A 532 -47.00 23.40 -21.93
CA GLU A 532 -47.19 23.64 -20.47
C GLU A 532 -46.20 22.85 -19.60
N ARG A 533 -45.72 21.71 -20.08
CA ARG A 533 -44.73 20.88 -19.40
C ARG A 533 -43.32 21.47 -19.37
N GLY A 534 -43.08 22.57 -20.12
CA GLY A 534 -41.86 23.33 -20.11
C GLY A 534 -40.91 23.03 -21.28
N VAL A 535 -39.63 23.19 -21.05
CA VAL A 535 -38.61 23.04 -22.10
C VAL A 535 -38.38 21.58 -22.48
N TRP A 536 -38.18 21.31 -23.77
CA TRP A 536 -37.98 19.95 -24.28
C TRP A 536 -36.90 19.95 -25.38
N LYS A 537 -36.38 18.73 -25.66
CA LYS A 537 -35.45 18.47 -26.74
C LYS A 537 -36.06 17.47 -27.71
N SER A 538 -35.85 17.70 -29.02
CA SER A 538 -36.29 16.78 -30.06
C SER A 538 -35.48 15.47 -30.05
N SER A 539 -36.18 14.34 -30.19
CA SER A 539 -35.59 13.01 -30.38
C SER A 539 -36.13 12.38 -31.66
N ASP A 540 -35.35 11.51 -32.29
CA ASP A 540 -35.77 10.82 -33.51
C ASP A 540 -36.99 9.94 -33.22
N LEU A 541 -37.94 9.97 -34.12
CA LEU A 541 -39.16 9.18 -34.06
C LEU A 541 -39.06 7.92 -34.94
N SER A 542 -38.00 7.78 -35.71
CA SER A 542 -37.76 6.63 -36.59
C SER A 542 -36.47 5.91 -36.21
N VAL A 543 -36.42 4.57 -36.36
CA VAL A 543 -35.29 3.70 -36.07
C VAL A 543 -35.02 2.75 -37.24
N GLY A 544 -33.76 2.36 -37.42
CA GLY A 544 -33.36 1.27 -38.34
C GLY A 544 -32.76 0.10 -37.55
N PRO A 545 -32.79 -1.11 -38.09
CA PRO A 545 -33.43 -1.56 -39.33
C PRO A 545 -34.96 -1.51 -39.25
N ALA A 546 -35.63 -1.39 -40.41
CA ALA A 546 -37.07 -1.24 -40.52
C ALA A 546 -37.81 -2.48 -40.03
N VAL A 547 -38.87 -2.26 -39.23
CA VAL A 547 -39.84 -3.29 -38.80
C VAL A 547 -41.13 -3.04 -39.52
N GLU A 548 -41.57 -3.97 -40.37
CA GLU A 548 -42.69 -3.77 -41.31
C GLU A 548 -43.98 -3.31 -40.62
N ARG A 549 -44.34 -3.85 -39.44
CA ARG A 549 -45.52 -3.46 -38.67
C ARG A 549 -45.51 -2.00 -38.21
N ASN A 550 -44.35 -1.35 -38.19
CA ASN A 550 -44.16 0.04 -37.76
C ASN A 550 -43.96 0.99 -38.95
N ILE A 551 -44.25 0.54 -40.16
CA ILE A 551 -44.26 1.37 -41.38
C ILE A 551 -45.72 1.74 -41.70
N TYR A 552 -46.17 2.87 -41.25
CA TYR A 552 -47.51 3.36 -41.44
C TYR A 552 -47.47 4.91 -41.58
N PRO A 553 -48.48 5.52 -42.24
CA PRO A 553 -48.54 6.98 -42.37
C PRO A 553 -48.97 7.65 -41.08
N ILE A 554 -48.41 8.85 -40.81
CA ILE A 554 -48.94 9.79 -39.86
C ILE A 554 -49.30 11.12 -40.57
N PHE A 555 -50.34 11.78 -40.14
CA PHE A 555 -50.79 13.00 -40.80
C PHE A 555 -50.20 14.25 -40.16
N ASN A 556 -49.57 15.10 -40.95
CA ASN A 556 -49.11 16.40 -40.47
C ASN A 556 -50.36 17.29 -40.17
N PRO A 557 -50.53 17.78 -38.95
CA PRO A 557 -51.68 18.56 -38.56
C PRO A 557 -51.83 19.88 -39.32
N TYR A 558 -50.75 20.43 -39.82
CA TYR A 558 -50.68 21.69 -40.52
C TYR A 558 -50.96 21.58 -42.05
N THR A 559 -50.29 20.59 -42.69
CA THR A 559 -50.33 20.44 -44.15
C THR A 559 -51.34 19.36 -44.60
N LYS A 560 -51.86 18.51 -43.67
CA LYS A 560 -52.73 17.38 -43.96
C LYS A 560 -52.10 16.30 -44.86
N GLN A 561 -50.81 16.33 -45.03
CA GLN A 561 -50.08 15.34 -45.83
C GLN A 561 -49.70 14.13 -45.00
N GLU A 562 -49.63 12.97 -45.65
CA GLU A 562 -49.13 11.75 -45.08
C GLU A 562 -47.60 11.76 -44.98
N ILE A 563 -47.04 11.39 -43.80
CA ILE A 563 -45.64 11.26 -43.58
C ILE A 563 -45.33 9.82 -43.25
N TYR A 564 -44.46 9.20 -44.03
CA TYR A 564 -43.92 7.86 -43.79
C TYR A 564 -42.55 7.95 -43.15
N PRO A 565 -42.10 6.90 -42.45
CA PRO A 565 -40.71 6.86 -41.97
C PRO A 565 -39.73 6.90 -43.17
N PRO A 566 -38.55 7.46 -43.02
CA PRO A 566 -37.53 7.47 -44.08
C PRO A 566 -37.22 6.06 -44.62
N HIS A 567 -36.85 5.94 -45.87
CA HIS A 567 -36.52 4.65 -46.50
C HIS A 567 -35.53 3.81 -45.67
N GLY A 568 -35.85 2.54 -45.49
CA GLY A 568 -35.06 1.62 -44.67
C GLY A 568 -35.25 1.81 -43.16
N ARG A 569 -36.17 2.64 -42.70
CA ARG A 569 -36.50 2.90 -41.31
C ARG A 569 -37.97 2.61 -41.00
N SER A 570 -38.32 2.45 -39.75
CA SER A 570 -39.68 2.34 -39.24
C SER A 570 -39.91 3.29 -38.06
N TRP A 571 -41.11 3.59 -37.71
CA TRP A 571 -41.40 4.34 -36.48
C TRP A 571 -40.99 3.53 -35.24
N VAL A 572 -40.55 4.25 -34.18
CA VAL A 572 -40.13 3.65 -32.90
C VAL A 572 -41.30 2.95 -32.20
N TYR A 573 -42.52 3.51 -32.38
CA TYR A 573 -43.72 3.09 -31.68
C TYR A 573 -44.72 2.39 -32.61
N SER A 574 -45.61 1.59 -32.06
CA SER A 574 -46.77 1.07 -32.81
C SER A 574 -47.70 2.20 -33.17
N GLN A 575 -48.60 1.97 -34.12
CA GLN A 575 -49.53 3.01 -34.63
C GLN A 575 -50.42 3.51 -33.50
N GLU A 576 -50.94 2.64 -32.63
CA GLU A 576 -51.79 3.00 -31.50
C GLU A 576 -51.06 3.87 -30.51
N LYS A 577 -49.84 3.45 -30.14
CA LYS A 577 -48.97 4.18 -29.18
C LYS A 577 -48.57 5.56 -29.74
N LEU A 578 -48.29 5.63 -31.02
CA LEU A 578 -47.96 6.92 -31.66
C LEU A 578 -49.13 7.89 -31.68
N GLN A 579 -50.37 7.38 -31.91
CA GLN A 579 -51.57 8.20 -31.83
C GLN A 579 -51.82 8.75 -30.43
N GLU A 580 -51.62 7.93 -29.39
CA GLU A 580 -51.66 8.39 -27.99
C GLU A 580 -50.65 9.52 -27.73
N LEU A 581 -49.42 9.40 -28.22
CA LEU A 581 -48.35 10.40 -28.07
C LEU A 581 -48.67 11.69 -28.85
N ILE A 582 -49.34 11.59 -30.01
CA ILE A 582 -49.80 12.77 -30.77
C ILE A 582 -50.95 13.46 -30.00
N ALA A 583 -51.94 12.71 -29.49
CA ALA A 583 -53.04 13.24 -28.68
C ALA A 583 -52.52 13.92 -27.38
N ASP A 584 -51.46 13.39 -26.77
CA ASP A 584 -50.77 13.98 -25.60
C ASP A 584 -49.78 15.10 -25.96
N ASN A 585 -49.78 15.60 -27.20
CA ASN A 585 -48.90 16.66 -27.69
C ASN A 585 -47.41 16.35 -27.48
N ARG A 586 -47.00 15.08 -27.53
CA ARG A 586 -45.59 14.64 -27.37
C ARG A 586 -44.83 14.52 -28.68
N ILE A 587 -45.56 14.74 -29.79
CA ILE A 587 -44.93 14.75 -31.13
C ILE A 587 -44.92 16.18 -31.67
N PHE A 588 -43.75 16.67 -31.93
CA PHE A 588 -43.55 17.99 -32.58
C PHE A 588 -43.56 17.81 -34.10
N PHE A 589 -44.47 18.52 -34.77
CA PHE A 589 -44.56 18.61 -36.21
C PHE A 589 -43.98 19.95 -36.68
N PRO A 590 -43.01 19.94 -37.60
CA PRO A 590 -42.51 21.19 -38.18
C PRO A 590 -43.62 21.97 -38.88
N THR A 591 -43.81 23.25 -38.54
CA THR A 591 -44.86 24.11 -39.09
C THR A 591 -44.69 24.40 -40.57
N SER A 592 -43.42 24.32 -41.06
CA SER A 592 -43.11 24.47 -42.50
C SER A 592 -43.67 23.32 -43.36
N GLY A 593 -44.17 22.29 -42.79
CA GLY A 593 -44.66 21.07 -43.47
C GLY A 593 -43.56 20.16 -44.04
N ASN A 594 -42.35 20.63 -44.13
CA ASN A 594 -41.22 19.87 -44.59
C ASN A 594 -40.41 19.34 -43.39
N GLY A 595 -40.25 18.03 -43.26
CA GLY A 595 -39.46 17.36 -42.22
C GLY A 595 -40.17 16.25 -41.49
N VAL A 596 -39.38 15.38 -40.89
CA VAL A 596 -39.84 14.21 -40.11
C VAL A 596 -40.31 14.71 -38.74
N PRO A 597 -41.48 14.28 -38.24
CA PRO A 597 -41.93 14.58 -36.90
C PRO A 597 -40.92 14.07 -35.84
N ARG A 598 -40.88 14.77 -34.72
CA ARG A 598 -39.92 14.50 -33.64
C ARG A 598 -40.63 14.22 -32.31
N TYR A 599 -40.10 13.32 -31.52
CA TYR A 599 -40.57 13.11 -30.16
C TYR A 599 -40.03 14.17 -29.22
N LYS A 600 -40.84 14.73 -28.36
CA LYS A 600 -40.48 15.74 -27.36
C LYS A 600 -40.03 15.00 -26.07
N ARG A 601 -38.79 15.22 -25.66
CA ARG A 601 -38.29 14.78 -24.35
C ARG A 601 -38.18 16.00 -23.44
N PHE A 602 -39.01 16.08 -22.43
CA PHE A 602 -39.09 17.21 -21.50
C PHE A 602 -37.94 17.13 -20.47
N LEU A 603 -37.37 18.28 -20.10
CA LEU A 603 -36.27 18.37 -19.16
C LEU A 603 -36.65 17.86 -17.75
N ASN A 604 -37.86 18.12 -17.32
CA ASN A 604 -38.39 17.66 -16.04
C ASN A 604 -38.70 16.13 -15.96
N GLU A 605 -38.74 15.46 -17.10
CA GLU A 605 -38.99 14.02 -17.21
C GLU A 605 -37.74 13.19 -17.46
N VAL A 606 -36.61 13.82 -17.79
CA VAL A 606 -35.34 13.08 -17.97
C VAL A 606 -34.69 12.80 -16.62
N LYS A 607 -33.93 11.71 -16.57
CA LYS A 607 -33.13 11.33 -15.40
C LYS A 607 -32.34 12.57 -14.95
N GLN A 608 -32.50 12.93 -13.68
CA GLN A 608 -31.69 13.99 -13.07
C GLN A 608 -30.25 13.47 -12.90
N GLY A 609 -29.37 13.96 -13.73
CA GLY A 609 -27.96 13.51 -13.79
C GLY A 609 -27.61 12.83 -15.12
N VAL A 610 -26.34 12.71 -15.35
CA VAL A 610 -25.74 12.13 -16.57
C VAL A 610 -24.76 11.05 -16.16
N THR A 611 -24.87 9.88 -16.76
CA THR A 611 -23.88 8.81 -16.57
C THR A 611 -22.49 9.32 -17.02
N PRO A 612 -21.44 9.24 -16.19
CA PRO A 612 -20.09 9.66 -16.56
C PRO A 612 -19.56 8.82 -17.73
N MET A 613 -18.82 9.44 -18.62
CA MET A 613 -18.08 8.73 -19.66
C MET A 613 -16.84 8.06 -19.07
N SER A 614 -16.35 7.01 -19.70
CA SER A 614 -15.09 6.34 -19.31
C SER A 614 -13.83 7.04 -19.84
N LEU A 615 -13.96 8.13 -20.58
CA LEU A 615 -12.87 9.01 -21.01
C LEU A 615 -13.00 10.35 -20.29
N TRP A 616 -12.04 10.67 -19.42
CA TRP A 616 -11.99 11.90 -18.65
C TRP A 616 -10.89 12.81 -19.19
N THR A 617 -11.30 13.95 -19.70
CA THR A 617 -10.37 14.91 -20.28
C THR A 617 -9.75 15.80 -19.20
N TYR A 618 -8.57 16.36 -19.48
CA TYR A 618 -7.92 17.29 -18.57
C TYR A 618 -8.74 18.57 -18.31
N GLN A 619 -9.60 18.97 -19.24
CA GLN A 619 -10.50 20.11 -19.04
C GLN A 619 -11.57 19.85 -17.97
N GLU A 620 -11.97 18.59 -17.80
CA GLU A 620 -13.00 18.19 -16.84
C GLU A 620 -12.45 17.91 -15.45
N VAL A 621 -11.29 17.26 -15.36
CA VAL A 621 -10.74 16.72 -14.10
C VAL A 621 -9.30 17.14 -13.81
N GLY A 622 -8.77 18.10 -14.57
CA GLY A 622 -7.39 18.54 -14.40
C GLY A 622 -6.34 17.57 -14.94
N HIS A 623 -5.10 18.00 -14.95
CA HIS A 623 -3.94 17.23 -15.40
C HIS A 623 -2.79 17.32 -14.37
N THR A 624 -1.69 16.58 -14.60
CA THR A 624 -0.55 16.53 -13.68
C THR A 624 0.06 17.89 -13.36
N GLN A 625 0.03 18.83 -14.33
CA GLN A 625 0.55 20.18 -14.11
C GLN A 625 -0.36 21.02 -13.21
N ASP A 626 -1.68 20.79 -13.25
CA ASP A 626 -2.63 21.43 -12.32
C ASP A 626 -2.36 20.94 -10.90
N ALA A 627 -2.23 19.63 -10.71
CA ALA A 627 -1.90 19.05 -9.43
C ALA A 627 -0.58 19.59 -8.83
N MET A 628 0.44 19.77 -9.67
CA MET A 628 1.71 20.38 -9.25
C MET A 628 1.54 21.86 -8.92
N ARG A 629 0.63 22.56 -9.61
CA ARG A 629 0.31 23.97 -9.32
C ARG A 629 -0.43 24.08 -7.99
N GLU A 630 -1.38 23.19 -7.72
CA GLU A 630 -2.09 23.10 -6.44
C GLU A 630 -1.12 22.89 -5.27
N ILE A 631 -0.17 21.94 -5.37
CA ILE A 631 0.86 21.73 -4.34
C ILE A 631 1.70 23.00 -4.12
N LYS A 632 2.13 23.66 -5.20
CA LYS A 632 2.90 24.91 -5.08
C LYS A 632 2.08 26.04 -4.46
N GLU A 633 0.79 26.12 -4.73
CA GLU A 633 -0.11 27.09 -4.12
C GLU A 633 -0.25 26.84 -2.61
N ILE A 634 -0.44 25.58 -2.22
CA ILE A 634 -0.53 25.17 -0.80
C ILE A 634 0.78 25.46 -0.05
N PHE A 635 1.94 25.24 -0.69
CA PHE A 635 3.26 25.32 -0.07
C PHE A 635 4.14 26.47 -0.60
N GLU A 636 3.53 27.59 -0.98
CA GLU A 636 4.21 28.87 -1.29
C GLU A 636 5.29 28.76 -2.36
N GLY A 637 5.00 28.03 -3.41
CA GLY A 637 5.88 27.83 -4.55
C GLY A 637 6.80 26.62 -4.44
N GLN A 638 6.79 25.90 -3.29
CA GLN A 638 7.58 24.69 -3.10
C GLN A 638 6.90 23.46 -3.69
N ALA A 639 7.63 22.68 -4.45
CA ALA A 639 7.18 21.39 -4.98
C ALA A 639 7.60 20.27 -4.00
N LEU A 640 6.86 20.10 -2.92
CA LEU A 640 7.20 19.14 -1.86
C LEU A 640 6.83 17.68 -2.18
N PHE A 641 6.13 17.45 -3.30
CA PHE A 641 5.76 16.11 -3.75
C PHE A 641 5.77 16.05 -5.29
N ASP A 642 6.35 14.99 -5.87
CA ASP A 642 6.70 14.98 -7.29
C ASP A 642 5.53 14.64 -8.24
N THR A 643 4.59 13.80 -7.81
CA THR A 643 3.52 13.27 -8.66
C THR A 643 2.14 13.30 -8.00
N PRO A 644 1.67 14.49 -7.54
CA PRO A 644 0.33 14.57 -6.94
C PRO A 644 -0.75 14.33 -8.01
N LYS A 645 -1.92 13.86 -7.57
CA LYS A 645 -3.13 13.86 -8.39
C LYS A 645 -3.89 15.18 -8.22
N PRO A 646 -4.55 15.70 -9.28
CA PRO A 646 -5.33 16.94 -9.18
C PRO A 646 -6.57 16.74 -8.32
N GLU A 647 -6.91 17.72 -7.50
CA GLU A 647 -8.10 17.66 -6.64
C GLU A 647 -9.39 17.47 -7.43
N ALA A 648 -9.51 18.04 -8.62
CA ALA A 648 -10.67 17.89 -9.49
C ALA A 648 -10.91 16.43 -9.93
N LEU A 649 -9.85 15.63 -10.11
CA LEU A 649 -9.97 14.21 -10.40
C LEU A 649 -10.58 13.45 -9.22
N LEU A 650 -10.06 13.69 -8.00
CA LEU A 650 -10.57 13.06 -6.79
C LEU A 650 -11.97 13.55 -6.46
N GLN A 651 -12.29 14.83 -6.69
CA GLN A 651 -13.65 15.34 -6.56
C GLN A 651 -14.62 14.56 -7.43
N ARG A 652 -14.31 14.38 -8.74
CA ARG A 652 -15.13 13.57 -9.65
C ARG A 652 -15.36 12.16 -9.14
N ILE A 653 -14.30 11.48 -8.69
CA ILE A 653 -14.38 10.11 -8.16
C ILE A 653 -15.32 10.07 -6.94
N LEU A 654 -15.13 10.96 -5.97
CA LEU A 654 -15.91 10.96 -4.73
C LEU A 654 -17.38 11.40 -4.97
N GLU A 655 -17.63 12.36 -5.83
CA GLU A 655 -18.99 12.81 -6.14
C GLU A 655 -19.85 11.73 -6.82
N ILE A 656 -19.27 10.91 -7.70
CA ILE A 656 -20.03 9.84 -8.37
C ILE A 656 -20.21 8.59 -7.53
N SER A 657 -19.38 8.39 -6.50
CA SER A 657 -19.32 7.14 -5.75
C SER A 657 -19.76 7.24 -4.28
N THR A 658 -19.89 8.46 -3.74
CA THR A 658 -20.17 8.68 -2.31
C THR A 658 -21.13 9.84 -2.07
N GLN A 659 -21.74 9.84 -0.87
CA GLN A 659 -22.55 10.94 -0.33
C GLN A 659 -21.85 11.59 0.89
N GLU A 660 -22.40 12.71 1.43
CA GLU A 660 -21.92 13.29 2.68
C GLU A 660 -21.95 12.24 3.81
N ASN A 661 -20.89 12.20 4.63
CA ASN A 661 -20.63 11.26 5.72
C ASN A 661 -20.27 9.82 5.31
N ASP A 662 -20.27 9.45 4.03
CA ASP A 662 -19.73 8.18 3.58
C ASP A 662 -18.23 8.10 3.86
N LEU A 663 -17.74 6.88 4.07
CA LEU A 663 -16.36 6.61 4.45
C LEU A 663 -15.47 6.31 3.24
N VAL A 664 -14.47 7.17 3.04
CA VAL A 664 -13.46 7.05 1.98
C VAL A 664 -12.15 6.52 2.59
N CYS A 665 -11.46 5.63 1.91
CA CYS A 665 -10.15 5.15 2.32
C CYS A 665 -9.11 5.31 1.22
N ASP A 666 -7.93 5.84 1.58
CA ASP A 666 -6.75 5.87 0.73
C ASP A 666 -5.53 5.36 1.52
N PHE A 667 -5.08 4.14 1.19
CA PHE A 667 -3.92 3.54 1.85
C PHE A 667 -2.62 3.67 1.04
N PHE A 668 -2.61 4.53 0.03
CA PHE A 668 -1.44 5.09 -0.65
C PHE A 668 -1.60 6.62 -0.71
N ALA A 669 -1.81 7.25 0.46
CA ALA A 669 -2.27 8.63 0.55
C ALA A 669 -1.34 9.67 -0.09
N GLY A 670 -0.05 9.36 -0.25
CA GLY A 670 0.92 10.16 -1.00
C GLY A 670 0.97 11.63 -0.54
N SER A 671 0.43 12.54 -1.33
CA SER A 671 0.35 13.96 -0.99
C SER A 671 -0.90 14.35 -0.18
N GLY A 672 -1.76 13.38 0.19
CA GLY A 672 -3.01 13.61 0.93
C GLY A 672 -4.14 14.24 0.11
N THR A 673 -4.09 14.19 -1.21
CA THR A 673 -5.11 14.80 -2.08
C THR A 673 -6.49 14.22 -1.81
N THR A 674 -6.61 12.89 -1.74
CA THR A 674 -7.88 12.20 -1.45
C THR A 674 -8.48 12.64 -0.12
N CYS A 675 -7.65 12.69 0.94
CA CYS A 675 -8.09 13.12 2.27
C CYS A 675 -8.55 14.59 2.28
N ALA A 676 -7.82 15.47 1.58
CA ALA A 676 -8.17 16.89 1.47
C ALA A 676 -9.51 17.09 0.76
N VAL A 677 -9.73 16.39 -0.36
CA VAL A 677 -10.99 16.49 -1.12
C VAL A 677 -12.15 15.85 -0.35
N ALA A 678 -11.95 14.68 0.27
CA ALA A 678 -12.95 14.05 1.12
C ALA A 678 -13.40 14.98 2.26
N HIS A 679 -12.44 15.64 2.93
CA HIS A 679 -12.71 16.61 3.98
C HIS A 679 -13.54 17.81 3.48
N LYS A 680 -13.15 18.40 2.36
CA LYS A 680 -13.87 19.53 1.72
C LYS A 680 -15.30 19.15 1.30
N LEU A 681 -15.49 17.92 0.83
CA LEU A 681 -16.79 17.39 0.42
C LEU A 681 -17.61 16.81 1.60
N LYS A 682 -17.15 16.96 2.85
CA LYS A 682 -17.79 16.44 4.07
C LYS A 682 -17.99 14.91 4.06
N ARG A 683 -17.06 14.18 3.45
CA ARG A 683 -16.94 12.73 3.58
C ARG A 683 -16.04 12.42 4.76
N LYS A 684 -16.29 11.29 5.44
CA LYS A 684 -15.34 10.73 6.39
C LYS A 684 -14.20 10.07 5.61
N TYR A 685 -12.99 10.06 6.20
CA TYR A 685 -11.87 9.45 5.50
C TYR A 685 -10.85 8.78 6.42
N ILE A 686 -10.16 7.78 5.85
CA ILE A 686 -8.97 7.14 6.41
C ILE A 686 -7.84 7.31 5.40
N GLY A 687 -6.76 7.97 5.81
CA GLY A 687 -5.55 8.12 5.01
C GLY A 687 -4.37 7.41 5.66
N VAL A 688 -3.69 6.54 4.91
CA VAL A 688 -2.52 5.80 5.41
C VAL A 688 -1.29 6.14 4.58
N GLU A 689 -0.22 6.52 5.25
CA GLU A 689 1.07 6.81 4.63
C GLU A 689 2.22 6.53 5.62
N MET A 690 3.34 5.99 5.10
CA MET A 690 4.48 5.67 5.95
C MET A 690 5.67 6.63 5.79
N GLY A 691 5.74 7.37 4.67
CA GLY A 691 6.86 8.25 4.33
C GLY A 691 6.96 9.50 5.22
N GLU A 692 8.11 10.18 5.19
CA GLU A 692 8.30 11.46 5.90
C GLU A 692 7.37 12.58 5.40
N HIS A 693 6.85 12.42 4.20
CA HIS A 693 5.87 13.35 3.65
C HIS A 693 4.52 13.29 4.36
N PHE A 694 4.29 12.30 5.24
CA PHE A 694 3.15 12.31 6.16
C PHE A 694 3.14 13.58 7.01
N GLU A 695 4.27 13.89 7.68
CA GLU A 695 4.40 15.10 8.51
C GLU A 695 4.66 16.36 7.68
N ARG A 696 5.41 16.25 6.58
CA ARG A 696 5.85 17.43 5.81
C ARG A 696 4.82 17.91 4.77
N VAL A 697 3.92 17.02 4.33
CA VAL A 697 2.95 17.34 3.26
C VAL A 697 1.52 17.09 3.70
N ILE A 698 1.18 15.87 4.14
CA ILE A 698 -0.20 15.49 4.44
C ILE A 698 -0.77 16.31 5.60
N LEU A 699 -0.11 16.30 6.76
CA LEU A 699 -0.59 17.03 7.95
C LEU A 699 -0.69 18.54 7.70
N PRO A 700 0.32 19.23 7.15
CA PRO A 700 0.20 20.65 6.82
C PRO A 700 -0.91 20.96 5.82
N ARG A 701 -1.09 20.12 4.77
CA ARG A 701 -2.18 20.28 3.80
C ARG A 701 -3.54 20.19 4.47
N LEU A 702 -3.77 19.17 5.30
CA LEU A 702 -5.04 18.99 6.02
C LEU A 702 -5.28 20.13 7.01
N LYS A 703 -4.27 20.58 7.76
CA LYS A 703 -4.38 21.73 8.65
C LYS A 703 -4.77 23.02 7.91
N LYS A 704 -4.19 23.24 6.71
CA LYS A 704 -4.60 24.37 5.86
C LYS A 704 -6.04 24.24 5.38
N VAL A 705 -6.49 23.04 4.97
CA VAL A 705 -7.88 22.79 4.57
C VAL A 705 -8.83 23.05 5.76
N ILE A 706 -8.53 22.53 6.94
CA ILE A 706 -9.31 22.77 8.16
C ILE A 706 -9.34 24.28 8.49
N GLY A 707 -8.22 24.98 8.31
CA GLY A 707 -8.11 26.42 8.49
C GLY A 707 -8.82 27.29 7.43
N GLY A 708 -9.50 26.66 6.47
CA GLY A 708 -10.28 27.35 5.44
C GLY A 708 -9.47 27.80 4.22
N PHE A 709 -8.26 27.26 3.98
CA PHE A 709 -7.47 27.60 2.82
C PHE A 709 -8.13 27.10 1.52
N LYS A 710 -8.37 28.01 0.58
CA LYS A 710 -9.05 27.73 -0.70
C LYS A 710 -8.05 27.33 -1.76
N SER A 711 -7.92 26.04 -2.06
CA SER A 711 -7.08 25.52 -3.15
C SER A 711 -7.83 24.48 -3.97
N GLY A 712 -7.38 24.25 -5.19
CA GLY A 712 -7.86 23.17 -6.05
C GLY A 712 -9.37 23.14 -6.26
N ALA A 713 -10.01 22.03 -5.87
CA ALA A 713 -11.44 21.76 -6.03
C ALA A 713 -12.25 22.10 -4.75
N ALA A 714 -13.59 22.03 -4.82
CA ALA A 714 -14.54 22.26 -3.71
C ALA A 714 -14.24 23.54 -2.90
N LYS A 715 -14.08 24.66 -3.61
CA LYS A 715 -13.68 25.97 -3.03
C LYS A 715 -14.75 26.62 -2.15
N GLU A 716 -15.96 26.11 -2.15
CA GLU A 716 -17.08 26.52 -1.28
C GLU A 716 -16.91 26.07 0.16
N PHE A 717 -16.03 25.12 0.44
CA PHE A 717 -15.75 24.69 1.82
C PHE A 717 -15.05 25.80 2.61
N ASP A 718 -15.64 26.23 3.71
CA ASP A 718 -15.15 27.38 4.49
C ASP A 718 -14.10 27.05 5.53
N GLY A 719 -14.04 25.80 5.97
CA GLY A 719 -13.11 25.32 6.99
C GLY A 719 -13.81 24.50 8.09
N GLY A 720 -13.06 24.18 9.10
CA GLY A 720 -13.52 23.42 10.27
C GLY A 720 -13.33 21.92 10.16
N GLY A 721 -13.37 21.25 11.28
CA GLY A 721 -13.32 19.79 11.36
C GLY A 721 -12.55 19.24 12.55
N VAL A 722 -12.66 17.91 12.71
CA VAL A 722 -11.97 17.12 13.74
C VAL A 722 -11.26 15.96 13.04
N VAL A 723 -9.97 15.85 13.21
CA VAL A 723 -9.14 14.81 12.61
C VAL A 723 -8.34 14.09 13.68
N LYS A 724 -8.41 12.76 13.69
CA LYS A 724 -7.60 11.89 14.53
C LYS A 724 -6.31 11.54 13.78
N VAL A 725 -5.18 11.60 14.45
CA VAL A 725 -3.86 11.27 13.91
C VAL A 725 -3.16 10.30 14.84
N TYR A 726 -2.61 9.22 14.32
CA TYR A 726 -1.77 8.30 15.09
C TYR A 726 -0.77 7.56 14.21
N ALA A 727 0.21 6.92 14.84
CA ALA A 727 1.09 5.95 14.20
C ALA A 727 0.78 4.53 14.69
N LEU A 728 1.20 3.53 13.94
CA LEU A 728 1.19 2.14 14.38
C LEU A 728 2.61 1.66 14.70
N GLU A 729 2.72 0.76 15.68
CA GLU A 729 3.97 0.07 16.00
C GLU A 729 4.56 -0.55 14.73
N SER A 730 5.82 -0.26 14.43
CA SER A 730 6.45 -0.70 13.20
C SER A 730 6.92 -2.16 13.27
N TYR A 731 7.03 -2.83 12.12
CA TYR A 731 7.61 -4.17 12.05
C TYR A 731 9.06 -4.20 12.54
N GLU A 732 9.81 -3.15 12.26
CA GLU A 732 11.20 -2.96 12.71
C GLU A 732 11.29 -2.90 14.25
N GLU A 733 10.36 -2.20 14.92
CA GLU A 733 10.33 -2.13 16.39
C GLU A 733 10.09 -3.51 17.01
N ILE A 734 9.23 -4.33 16.41
CA ILE A 734 8.99 -5.69 16.89
C ILE A 734 10.23 -6.56 16.69
N LEU A 735 10.87 -6.48 15.54
CA LEU A 735 12.09 -7.24 15.27
C LEU A 735 13.25 -6.90 16.21
N ARG A 736 13.30 -5.66 16.74
CA ARG A 736 14.30 -5.28 17.76
C ARG A 736 14.14 -6.02 19.08
N LYS A 737 12.94 -6.52 19.35
CA LYS A 737 12.55 -7.16 20.60
C LYS A 737 12.61 -8.69 20.54
N ILE A 738 12.93 -9.28 19.38
CA ILE A 738 13.08 -10.74 19.24
C ILE A 738 14.47 -11.19 19.68
N LYS A 739 14.56 -12.43 20.19
CA LYS A 739 15.80 -13.13 20.52
C LYS A 739 15.67 -14.63 20.21
N TYR A 740 16.79 -15.33 20.21
CA TYR A 740 16.83 -16.78 20.21
C TYR A 740 17.33 -17.28 21.58
N GLU A 741 16.61 -18.25 22.15
CA GLU A 741 16.92 -18.84 23.47
C GLU A 741 17.32 -20.29 23.31
N ASP A 742 18.38 -20.64 22.76
CA ASP A 742 18.97 -21.97 22.61
C ASP A 742 18.05 -23.18 22.98
N ASN A 743 16.85 -23.14 22.45
CA ASN A 743 15.80 -24.15 22.61
C ASN A 743 15.19 -24.50 21.24
N ASP A 744 14.20 -25.40 21.22
CA ASP A 744 13.56 -25.82 19.96
C ASP A 744 12.61 -24.83 19.36
N LYS A 745 12.32 -23.69 20.00
CA LYS A 745 11.48 -22.62 19.46
C LYS A 745 12.32 -21.67 18.59
N PRO A 746 11.84 -21.30 17.39
CA PRO A 746 12.60 -20.43 16.48
C PRO A 746 12.91 -19.05 17.05
N LEU A 747 11.95 -18.47 17.76
CA LEU A 747 12.04 -17.11 18.30
C LEU A 747 11.46 -17.04 19.72
N ALA A 748 12.03 -16.16 20.51
CA ALA A 748 11.52 -15.69 21.78
C ALA A 748 11.57 -14.14 21.80
N TYR A 749 10.94 -13.54 22.77
CA TYR A 749 10.89 -12.09 22.92
C TYR A 749 11.71 -11.67 24.12
N GLU A 750 12.40 -10.52 24.03
CA GLU A 750 13.19 -10.01 25.16
C GLU A 750 12.31 -9.72 26.38
N GLU A 751 12.90 -9.82 27.56
CA GLU A 751 12.24 -9.62 28.86
C GLU A 751 11.56 -8.27 29.05
N GLN A 752 11.86 -7.28 28.20
CA GLN A 752 11.20 -5.99 28.20
C GLN A 752 9.66 -6.06 27.99
N TYR A 753 9.17 -7.15 27.40
CA TYR A 753 7.73 -7.43 27.38
C TYR A 753 7.22 -8.06 28.67
N SER A 754 8.09 -8.70 29.46
CA SER A 754 7.71 -9.14 30.82
C SER A 754 7.37 -7.96 31.72
N ASP A 755 7.93 -6.78 31.47
CA ASP A 755 7.62 -5.57 32.21
C ASP A 755 6.22 -5.02 31.90
N LEU A 756 5.61 -5.44 30.78
CA LEU A 756 4.22 -5.07 30.43
C LEU A 756 3.19 -5.95 31.15
N VAL A 757 3.60 -7.10 31.68
CA VAL A 757 2.72 -8.05 32.34
C VAL A 757 3.29 -8.37 33.72
N GLU A 758 2.67 -7.87 34.75
CA GLU A 758 3.06 -8.12 36.14
C GLU A 758 2.34 -9.37 36.68
N ARG A 759 3.08 -10.25 37.33
CA ARG A 759 2.49 -11.35 38.08
C ARG A 759 2.22 -10.89 39.51
N LYS A 760 0.93 -10.69 39.84
CA LYS A 760 0.48 -10.38 41.22
C LYS A 760 -0.23 -11.63 41.77
N ASN A 761 0.45 -12.38 42.68
CA ASN A 761 -0.02 -13.66 43.27
C ASN A 761 -0.23 -14.75 42.21
N GLU A 762 -1.45 -15.24 41.99
CA GLU A 762 -1.80 -16.23 40.95
C GLU A 762 -2.40 -15.62 39.67
N SER A 763 -2.49 -14.30 39.58
CA SER A 763 -3.04 -13.60 38.40
C SER A 763 -1.98 -12.73 37.73
N TYR A 764 -2.15 -12.55 36.40
CA TYR A 764 -1.37 -11.63 35.60
C TYR A 764 -2.15 -10.34 35.39
N THR A 765 -1.48 -9.20 35.53
CA THR A 765 -2.05 -7.88 35.28
C THR A 765 -1.24 -7.12 34.25
N LEU A 766 -1.90 -6.25 33.47
CA LEU A 766 -1.25 -5.40 32.51
C LEU A 766 -0.63 -4.17 33.21
N ASN A 767 0.61 -3.86 32.89
CA ASN A 767 1.23 -2.62 33.32
C ASN A 767 0.83 -1.49 32.36
N ILE A 768 -0.29 -0.83 32.65
CA ILE A 768 -0.84 0.26 31.84
C ILE A 768 0.14 1.43 31.75
N GLU A 769 0.75 1.81 32.88
CA GLU A 769 1.70 2.91 32.94
C GLU A 769 2.91 2.69 32.03
N ALA A 770 3.41 1.45 31.96
CA ALA A 770 4.51 1.11 31.05
C ALA A 770 4.11 1.26 29.56
N LEU A 771 2.89 0.86 29.19
CA LEU A 771 2.36 1.04 27.83
C LEU A 771 2.15 2.51 27.48
N GLU A 772 1.57 3.28 28.38
CA GLU A 772 1.36 4.72 28.21
C GLU A 772 2.70 5.48 28.09
N ASN A 773 3.70 5.11 28.88
CA ASN A 773 5.06 5.66 28.77
C ASN A 773 5.74 5.32 27.42
N MET A 774 5.31 4.24 26.76
CA MET A 774 5.71 3.91 25.38
C MET A 774 4.89 4.67 24.33
N GLY A 775 3.94 5.52 24.73
CA GLY A 775 3.04 6.26 23.85
C GLY A 775 1.89 5.43 23.27
N VAL A 776 1.58 4.25 23.87
CA VAL A 776 0.50 3.37 23.40
C VAL A 776 -0.86 3.91 23.79
N ASP A 777 -1.74 4.11 22.79
CA ASP A 777 -3.17 4.33 23.02
C ASP A 777 -3.89 2.98 23.15
N ILE A 778 -4.07 2.54 24.39
CA ILE A 778 -4.68 1.25 24.73
C ILE A 778 -6.13 1.18 24.22
N LYS A 779 -6.89 2.27 24.41
CA LYS A 779 -8.30 2.34 24.02
C LYS A 779 -8.46 2.17 22.52
N GLU A 780 -7.75 2.98 21.74
CA GLU A 780 -7.82 2.92 20.26
C GLU A 780 -7.32 1.56 19.74
N THR A 781 -6.30 0.99 20.37
CA THR A 781 -5.80 -0.37 20.04
C THR A 781 -6.89 -1.42 20.26
N LEU A 782 -7.58 -1.39 21.42
CA LEU A 782 -8.68 -2.32 21.72
C LEU A 782 -9.85 -2.16 20.75
N GLU A 783 -10.22 -0.94 20.42
CA GLU A 783 -11.29 -0.63 19.47
C GLU A 783 -10.97 -1.17 18.06
N ASN A 784 -9.72 -1.05 17.61
CA ASN A 784 -9.27 -1.62 16.34
C ASN A 784 -9.27 -3.16 16.36
N LEU A 785 -8.86 -3.77 17.47
CA LEU A 785 -8.83 -5.23 17.62
C LEU A 785 -10.22 -5.87 17.61
N HIS A 786 -11.17 -5.24 18.30
CA HIS A 786 -12.48 -5.85 18.53
C HIS A 786 -13.60 -5.29 17.65
N GLY A 787 -13.34 -4.20 16.94
CA GLY A 787 -14.33 -3.53 16.09
C GLY A 787 -15.51 -2.89 16.86
N VAL A 788 -15.36 -2.71 18.17
CA VAL A 788 -16.39 -2.19 19.06
C VAL A 788 -15.78 -1.14 19.98
N GLY A 789 -16.49 -0.05 20.22
CA GLY A 789 -16.05 1.03 21.11
C GLY A 789 -15.83 0.55 22.54
N VAL A 790 -14.80 1.05 23.21
CA VAL A 790 -14.51 0.77 24.61
C VAL A 790 -15.30 1.73 25.50
N GLU A 791 -16.06 1.18 26.46
CA GLU A 791 -16.78 1.94 27.48
C GLU A 791 -15.87 2.28 28.68
N PHE A 792 -15.10 1.28 29.12
CA PHE A 792 -14.22 1.36 30.27
C PHE A 792 -13.11 0.31 30.18
N PHE A 793 -11.92 0.64 30.70
CA PHE A 793 -10.85 -0.34 30.95
C PHE A 793 -10.00 0.03 32.15
N ASN A 794 -9.32 -0.96 32.74
CA ASN A 794 -8.31 -0.82 33.79
C ASN A 794 -7.25 -1.92 33.64
N GLU A 795 -6.33 -2.06 34.58
CA GLU A 795 -5.25 -3.06 34.59
C GLU A 795 -5.72 -4.52 34.47
N LYS A 796 -6.99 -4.81 34.76
CA LYS A 796 -7.52 -6.19 34.83
C LYS A 796 -8.56 -6.48 33.76
N VAL A 797 -9.46 -5.54 33.49
CA VAL A 797 -10.63 -5.78 32.66
C VAL A 797 -10.90 -4.63 31.71
N VAL A 798 -11.57 -4.93 30.62
CA VAL A 798 -12.14 -4.00 29.66
C VAL A 798 -13.64 -4.30 29.47
N LYS A 799 -14.47 -3.25 29.35
CA LYS A 799 -15.87 -3.32 28.99
C LYS A 799 -16.09 -2.64 27.64
N PHE A 800 -16.69 -3.34 26.70
CA PHE A 800 -17.02 -2.82 25.39
C PHE A 800 -18.47 -2.31 25.33
N LYS A 801 -18.73 -1.28 24.55
CA LYS A 801 -20.06 -0.72 24.33
C LYS A 801 -21.02 -1.79 23.82
N GLY A 802 -22.23 -1.84 24.41
CA GLY A 802 -23.26 -2.82 24.06
C GLY A 802 -23.02 -4.23 24.60
N ASN A 803 -22.01 -4.45 25.44
CA ASN A 803 -21.74 -5.72 26.10
C ASN A 803 -21.69 -5.51 27.62
N ASP A 804 -22.57 -6.19 28.38
CA ASP A 804 -22.59 -6.06 29.84
C ASP A 804 -21.48 -6.88 30.53
N LYS A 805 -20.73 -7.71 29.79
CA LYS A 805 -19.66 -8.54 30.34
C LYS A 805 -18.33 -7.84 30.26
N GLU A 806 -17.61 -7.84 31.39
CA GLU A 806 -16.22 -7.47 31.44
C GLU A 806 -15.34 -8.61 30.87
N VAL A 807 -14.34 -8.26 30.09
CA VAL A 807 -13.33 -9.15 29.51
C VAL A 807 -12.01 -8.88 30.17
N GLU A 808 -11.22 -9.89 30.48
CA GLU A 808 -9.85 -9.75 30.95
C GLU A 808 -9.01 -8.98 29.94
N ILE A 809 -8.36 -7.88 30.33
CA ILE A 809 -7.66 -6.96 29.43
C ILE A 809 -6.50 -7.64 28.69
N LEU A 810 -5.78 -8.54 29.37
CA LEU A 810 -4.70 -9.32 28.74
C LEU A 810 -5.24 -10.23 27.63
N LYS A 811 -6.42 -10.82 27.82
CA LYS A 811 -7.08 -11.61 26.80
C LYS A 811 -7.56 -10.75 25.64
N ALA A 812 -8.08 -9.57 25.94
CA ALA A 812 -8.53 -8.62 24.92
C ALA A 812 -7.38 -8.06 24.06
N LEU A 813 -6.19 -7.85 24.66
CA LEU A 813 -5.00 -7.39 23.95
C LEU A 813 -4.13 -8.52 23.39
N LYS A 814 -4.49 -9.80 23.59
CA LYS A 814 -3.64 -10.95 23.27
C LYS A 814 -3.08 -10.90 21.84
N GLU A 815 -3.89 -10.51 20.87
CA GLU A 815 -3.46 -10.47 19.47
C GLU A 815 -2.45 -9.33 19.18
N ALA A 816 -2.49 -8.25 19.93
CA ALA A 816 -1.53 -7.17 19.84
C ALA A 816 -0.29 -7.38 20.72
N LEU A 817 -0.39 -8.23 21.72
CA LEU A 817 0.74 -8.69 22.52
C LEU A 817 1.38 -9.90 21.82
N ILE A 818 2.68 -10.02 21.92
CA ILE A 818 3.40 -11.19 21.44
C ILE A 818 3.66 -12.07 22.66
N TRP A 819 3.18 -13.30 22.61
CA TRP A 819 3.37 -14.31 23.65
C TRP A 819 4.10 -15.54 23.09
#